data_e8df44f34428696380f4b5414c7321fb
#
_entry.id   e8df44f34428696380f4b5414c7321fb
#
_cell.length_a   1.000
_cell.length_b   1.000
_cell.length_c   1.000
_cell.angle_alpha   90.00
_cell.angle_beta   90.00
_cell.angle_gamma   90.00
#
_symmetry.space_group_name_H-M   'P 1'
#
loop_
_entity.id
_entity.type
_entity.pdbx_description
1 polymer ?
#
loop_
_entity_poly.entity_id
_entity_poly.type
_entity_poly.pdbx_seq_one_letter_code
_entity_poly.pdbx_strand_id
1 'polypeptide(L)'
;MQEKYTKKAFDVLQRAKEAAAKLGNEYIGTEHILLGLTLVQQSVAAKALEGQNVTYHQVMERICEMQGEKQKFYLPLDMTPRAKRVVERSKQEAVRLGANYVGTEHILLALLREPDTLAITLLEDLGVDIQTLYEDIMLLLGESEAQPAGVQGMHERPKEEISETETLDKFSRDMTALAKQGKFDPIVGREQEIERIIRILSRRTKNNPCLMGDPGVGKTAIVEGLAQKISDGNVPDTLRHKRILSLDLSAMVAGSKYRGEFEERMKKALEDVKAAGNIILFIDEIHTVIGAGAAEGAIDASNILKPALARGEIQLIGATTLEEYRKHIEKDAAFERRFQPVRVEEPTEAVAVQMLTALKDPYEMHHRVRISDEAIAAAVRLSTRYVTERFLPDKAIDLIDEAASCLRLSAYTAPTSIKELEARIAELEQEKETAIKTEEFEQAAEIKKLQDGLRTSLKAAKRAWESTHDSGEIVVTADNVAEIVSRWTGIPVQSMQEEESQRLLHLEEVLHKRVIGQDEAVKALAKAVRRGRVGLKDPNRPIGSFLFLGPTGVGKTELSKALAEALFGDENAMVRIDMSEYMEKHSVSRMVGSPPGYVGYEEGGQLSEKVRRNPYSVVLFDEIEKASPEVFNILLQVLDDGHITDGQGRKVDFKNTVIIMTSNAGARSIAAPKRLGFTSVETPEQSYEMMKKGVMDEIKNIFKPEFLNRIDDIIVFHPLEKEEITRIVRLLTDVMAKRVKENMNITVSFTKKAIEKIAEEGYDKAYGARPLRRAIQSKIEDAFVEEYLLGNIKAGDKVSVGLKTNGFSFRVVK
;
A
#
# COMPACT_ATOMS: atom_id res chain seq x y z
N MET A 1 24.58 -23.57 -8.71
CA MET A 1 25.67 -22.55 -8.75
C MET A 1 26.17 -22.22 -10.15
N GLN A 2 25.94 -23.05 -11.16
CA GLN A 2 26.51 -22.87 -12.52
C GLN A 2 25.79 -21.80 -13.38
N GLU A 3 24.57 -21.44 -13.09
CA GLU A 3 23.72 -20.63 -13.99
C GLU A 3 24.02 -19.10 -14.04
N LYS A 4 24.87 -18.59 -13.16
CA LYS A 4 25.17 -17.14 -13.11
C LYS A 4 26.64 -16.76 -13.39
N TYR A 5 27.53 -17.73 -13.67
CA TYR A 5 28.95 -17.49 -13.92
C TYR A 5 29.31 -17.76 -15.39
N THR A 6 30.19 -16.92 -15.94
CA THR A 6 30.78 -17.23 -17.25
C THR A 6 31.66 -18.49 -17.14
N LYS A 7 31.88 -19.18 -18.26
CA LYS A 7 32.73 -20.39 -18.30
C LYS A 7 34.14 -20.10 -17.71
N LYS A 8 34.71 -18.96 -18.05
CA LYS A 8 36.03 -18.55 -17.54
C LYS A 8 36.03 -18.26 -16.03
N ALA A 9 34.97 -17.63 -15.52
CA ALA A 9 34.84 -17.36 -14.08
C ALA A 9 34.65 -18.67 -13.28
N PHE A 10 33.95 -19.65 -13.85
CA PHE A 10 33.82 -20.97 -13.25
C PHE A 10 35.17 -21.71 -13.23
N ASP A 11 35.93 -21.62 -14.33
CA ASP A 11 37.28 -22.20 -14.43
C ASP A 11 38.23 -21.59 -13.38
N VAL A 12 38.13 -20.29 -13.06
CA VAL A 12 38.88 -19.63 -11.99
C VAL A 12 38.62 -20.30 -10.65
N LEU A 13 37.38 -20.53 -10.29
CA LEU A 13 37.01 -21.17 -9.02
C LEU A 13 37.46 -22.63 -8.94
N GLN A 14 37.45 -23.37 -10.05
CA GLN A 14 37.97 -24.72 -10.11
C GLN A 14 39.50 -24.71 -9.93
N ARG A 15 40.21 -23.84 -10.64
CA ARG A 15 41.66 -23.70 -10.51
C ARG A 15 42.10 -23.23 -9.12
N ALA A 16 41.29 -22.36 -8.48
CA ALA A 16 41.52 -21.98 -7.08
C ALA A 16 41.45 -23.20 -6.14
N LYS A 17 40.50 -24.12 -6.39
CA LYS A 17 40.40 -25.38 -5.65
C LYS A 17 41.60 -26.30 -5.88
N GLU A 18 42.05 -26.42 -7.12
CA GLU A 18 43.25 -27.19 -7.45
C GLU A 18 44.51 -26.59 -6.84
N ALA A 19 44.64 -25.25 -6.82
CA ALA A 19 45.75 -24.54 -6.20
C ALA A 19 45.79 -24.78 -4.69
N ALA A 20 44.65 -24.71 -4.00
CA ALA A 20 44.54 -25.01 -2.59
C ALA A 20 44.93 -26.47 -2.28
N ALA A 21 44.53 -27.41 -3.12
CA ALA A 21 44.90 -28.82 -3.00
C ALA A 21 46.43 -29.01 -3.16
N LYS A 22 47.02 -28.36 -4.16
CA LYS A 22 48.52 -28.42 -4.39
C LYS A 22 49.30 -27.82 -3.23
N LEU A 23 48.80 -26.76 -2.60
CA LEU A 23 49.43 -26.11 -1.45
C LEU A 23 49.14 -26.83 -0.12
N GLY A 24 48.39 -27.92 -0.13
CA GLY A 24 48.06 -28.69 1.08
C GLY A 24 47.13 -27.95 2.07
N ASN A 25 46.31 -27.05 1.59
CA ASN A 25 45.38 -26.29 2.42
C ASN A 25 43.99 -26.96 2.49
N GLU A 26 43.40 -27.00 3.70
CA GLU A 26 42.08 -27.62 3.95
C GLU A 26 40.92 -26.76 3.43
N TYR A 27 41.13 -25.47 3.23
CA TYR A 27 40.11 -24.52 2.78
C TYR A 27 40.63 -23.66 1.63
N ILE A 28 39.70 -23.28 0.72
CA ILE A 28 40.02 -22.36 -0.38
C ILE A 28 39.97 -20.94 0.18
N GLY A 29 41.11 -20.27 0.21
CA GLY A 29 41.29 -18.89 0.63
C GLY A 29 41.23 -17.89 -0.53
N THR A 30 41.34 -16.58 -0.21
CA THR A 30 41.41 -15.51 -1.20
C THR A 30 42.66 -15.54 -2.07
N GLU A 31 43.79 -15.99 -1.52
CA GLU A 31 45.04 -16.24 -2.21
C GLU A 31 44.91 -17.31 -3.32
N HIS A 32 44.11 -18.32 -3.08
CA HIS A 32 43.86 -19.38 -4.07
C HIS A 32 42.96 -18.86 -5.21
N ILE A 33 42.01 -17.94 -4.90
CA ILE A 33 41.23 -17.27 -5.91
C ILE A 33 42.13 -16.37 -6.79
N LEU A 34 43.05 -15.65 -6.20
CA LEU A 34 44.04 -14.86 -6.94
C LEU A 34 44.89 -15.73 -7.86
N LEU A 35 45.39 -16.87 -7.38
CA LEU A 35 46.09 -17.85 -8.23
C LEU A 35 45.20 -18.37 -9.38
N GLY A 36 43.94 -18.64 -9.10
CA GLY A 36 42.97 -19.06 -10.13
C GLY A 36 42.78 -18.00 -11.22
N LEU A 37 42.77 -16.71 -10.84
CA LEU A 37 42.61 -15.57 -11.77
C LEU A 37 43.85 -15.44 -12.69
N THR A 38 45.08 -15.66 -12.19
CA THR A 38 46.29 -15.63 -13.01
C THR A 38 46.44 -16.82 -13.95
N LEU A 39 45.82 -17.98 -13.63
CA LEU A 39 45.91 -19.19 -14.45
C LEU A 39 44.95 -19.22 -15.66
N VAL A 40 43.85 -18.43 -15.63
CA VAL A 40 42.91 -18.38 -16.75
C VAL A 40 43.32 -17.34 -17.77
N GLN A 41 44.25 -17.75 -18.67
CA GLN A 41 44.75 -16.90 -19.74
C GLN A 41 43.64 -16.31 -20.61
N GLN A 42 43.86 -15.12 -21.20
CA GLN A 42 42.91 -14.37 -22.03
C GLN A 42 41.61 -13.96 -21.32
N SER A 43 41.58 -13.93 -19.99
CA SER A 43 40.49 -13.30 -19.23
C SER A 43 40.81 -11.81 -18.97
N VAL A 44 39.79 -11.01 -18.72
CA VAL A 44 39.97 -9.58 -18.41
C VAL A 44 40.82 -9.43 -17.15
N ALA A 45 40.53 -10.23 -16.12
CA ALA A 45 41.28 -10.23 -14.89
C ALA A 45 42.78 -10.60 -15.10
N ALA A 46 43.06 -11.63 -15.91
CA ALA A 46 44.45 -12.03 -16.19
C ALA A 46 45.18 -10.93 -16.94
N LYS A 47 44.58 -10.28 -17.91
CA LYS A 47 45.18 -9.15 -18.64
C LYS A 47 45.49 -7.95 -17.73
N ALA A 48 44.60 -7.63 -16.80
CA ALA A 48 44.83 -6.56 -15.84
C ALA A 48 45.97 -6.90 -14.89
N LEU A 49 46.06 -8.14 -14.41
CA LEU A 49 47.14 -8.61 -13.52
C LEU A 49 48.46 -8.68 -14.29
N GLU A 50 48.48 -9.16 -15.54
CA GLU A 50 49.67 -9.15 -16.43
C GLU A 50 50.16 -7.72 -16.72
N GLY A 51 49.25 -6.75 -16.89
CA GLY A 51 49.59 -5.34 -17.06
C GLY A 51 50.35 -4.75 -15.89
N GLN A 52 50.11 -5.25 -14.70
CA GLN A 52 50.82 -4.90 -13.45
C GLN A 52 52.00 -5.86 -13.15
N ASN A 53 52.43 -6.67 -14.12
CA ASN A 53 53.48 -7.68 -13.99
C ASN A 53 53.23 -8.76 -12.91
N VAL A 54 51.97 -9.03 -12.56
CA VAL A 54 51.61 -10.11 -11.62
C VAL A 54 51.48 -11.43 -12.38
N THR A 55 52.39 -12.33 -12.16
CA THR A 55 52.42 -13.67 -12.78
C THR A 55 52.08 -14.76 -11.78
N TYR A 56 51.59 -15.90 -12.28
CA TYR A 56 51.32 -17.09 -11.45
C TYR A 56 52.52 -17.52 -10.62
N HIS A 57 53.74 -17.48 -11.20
CA HIS A 57 54.96 -17.89 -10.52
C HIS A 57 55.28 -17.00 -9.31
N GLN A 58 55.19 -15.69 -9.48
CA GLN A 58 55.45 -14.73 -8.40
C GLN A 58 54.44 -14.87 -7.24
N VAL A 59 53.16 -14.99 -7.56
CA VAL A 59 52.11 -15.19 -6.53
C VAL A 59 52.34 -16.53 -5.82
N MET A 60 52.64 -17.59 -6.55
CA MET A 60 52.89 -18.93 -6.01
C MET A 60 54.10 -18.96 -5.09
N GLU A 61 55.24 -18.37 -5.53
CA GLU A 61 56.46 -18.25 -4.77
C GLU A 61 56.23 -17.52 -3.47
N ARG A 62 55.53 -16.39 -3.53
CA ARG A 62 55.24 -15.58 -2.34
C ARG A 62 54.32 -16.30 -1.35
N ILE A 63 53.33 -17.08 -1.81
CA ILE A 63 52.50 -17.91 -0.94
C ILE A 63 53.35 -19.01 -0.25
N CYS A 64 54.23 -19.65 -1.00
CA CYS A 64 55.16 -20.66 -0.44
C CYS A 64 56.09 -20.07 0.62
N GLU A 65 56.58 -18.84 0.41
CA GLU A 65 57.42 -18.14 1.40
C GLU A 65 56.64 -17.84 2.68
N MET A 66 55.38 -17.42 2.58
CA MET A 66 54.55 -17.07 3.72
C MET A 66 54.03 -18.28 4.50
N GLN A 67 53.70 -19.38 3.82
CA GLN A 67 53.02 -20.53 4.45
C GLN A 67 53.97 -21.74 4.69
N GLY A 68 55.19 -21.78 4.10
CA GLY A 68 56.07 -22.93 4.09
C GLY A 68 55.54 -24.10 3.25
N GLU A 69 56.45 -24.96 2.78
CA GLU A 69 56.04 -26.16 2.02
C GLU A 69 55.31 -27.18 2.91
N LYS A 70 54.03 -27.38 2.69
CA LYS A 70 53.23 -28.44 3.33
C LYS A 70 53.17 -29.68 2.42
N GLN A 71 53.75 -30.79 2.90
CA GLN A 71 53.88 -32.03 2.12
C GLN A 71 52.62 -32.90 2.05
N LYS A 72 51.45 -32.49 2.51
CA LYS A 72 50.24 -33.31 2.48
C LYS A 72 49.25 -32.77 1.48
N PHE A 73 48.85 -33.60 0.54
CA PHE A 73 47.80 -33.31 -0.40
C PHE A 73 46.41 -33.47 0.29
N TYR A 74 45.68 -32.39 0.49
CA TYR A 74 44.32 -32.40 0.99
C TYR A 74 43.34 -31.95 -0.10
N LEU A 75 42.23 -32.61 -0.24
CA LEU A 75 41.10 -32.10 -1.03
C LEU A 75 40.42 -31.01 -0.17
N PRO A 76 40.39 -29.75 -0.61
CA PRO A 76 39.75 -28.68 0.16
C PRO A 76 38.29 -28.98 0.42
N LEU A 77 37.89 -28.89 1.71
CA LEU A 77 36.55 -29.21 2.16
C LEU A 77 35.53 -28.13 1.75
N ASP A 78 35.92 -26.83 1.88
CA ASP A 78 35.05 -25.68 1.60
C ASP A 78 35.90 -24.42 1.39
N MET A 79 35.24 -23.28 1.16
CA MET A 79 35.84 -21.96 1.10
C MET A 79 35.91 -21.30 2.47
N THR A 80 36.94 -20.51 2.72
CA THR A 80 37.03 -19.66 3.91
C THR A 80 35.87 -18.64 3.92
N PRO A 81 35.46 -18.12 5.09
CA PRO A 81 34.39 -17.10 5.16
C PRO A 81 34.68 -15.86 4.30
N ARG A 82 35.96 -15.45 4.18
CA ARG A 82 36.40 -14.33 3.34
C ARG A 82 36.28 -14.68 1.84
N ALA A 83 36.73 -15.86 1.43
CA ALA A 83 36.57 -16.33 0.05
C ALA A 83 35.08 -16.45 -0.36
N LYS A 84 34.21 -16.92 0.54
CA LYS A 84 32.75 -16.95 0.30
C LYS A 84 32.18 -15.55 0.08
N ARG A 85 32.62 -14.56 0.88
CA ARG A 85 32.19 -13.16 0.71
C ARG A 85 32.64 -12.59 -0.63
N VAL A 86 33.89 -12.87 -1.07
CA VAL A 86 34.37 -12.44 -2.40
C VAL A 86 33.48 -13.00 -3.51
N VAL A 87 33.14 -14.30 -3.44
CA VAL A 87 32.27 -14.95 -4.42
C VAL A 87 30.85 -14.38 -4.39
N GLU A 88 30.35 -13.98 -3.24
CA GLU A 88 29.02 -13.36 -3.10
C GLU A 88 29.02 -11.91 -3.59
N ARG A 89 30.04 -11.13 -3.26
CA ARG A 89 30.26 -9.77 -3.77
C ARG A 89 30.45 -9.72 -5.28
N SER A 90 31.10 -10.73 -5.89
CA SER A 90 31.27 -10.76 -7.35
C SER A 90 29.93 -10.71 -8.11
N LYS A 91 28.86 -11.25 -7.53
CA LYS A 91 27.50 -11.13 -8.07
C LYS A 91 26.96 -9.70 -7.97
N GLN A 92 27.25 -9.02 -6.87
CA GLN A 92 26.85 -7.61 -6.68
C GLN A 92 27.62 -6.70 -7.63
N GLU A 93 28.92 -6.96 -7.85
CA GLU A 93 29.71 -6.22 -8.83
C GLU A 93 29.23 -6.43 -10.26
N ALA A 94 28.80 -7.64 -10.63
CA ALA A 94 28.20 -7.90 -11.94
C ALA A 94 26.92 -7.09 -12.14
N VAL A 95 26.04 -7.06 -11.14
CA VAL A 95 24.81 -6.25 -11.18
C VAL A 95 25.14 -4.76 -11.27
N ARG A 96 26.13 -4.27 -10.51
CA ARG A 96 26.57 -2.87 -10.52
C ARG A 96 27.08 -2.41 -11.88
N LEU A 97 27.78 -3.29 -12.59
CA LEU A 97 28.32 -3.05 -13.93
C LEU A 97 27.33 -3.41 -15.05
N GLY A 98 26.08 -3.72 -14.74
CA GLY A 98 25.04 -4.04 -15.71
C GLY A 98 25.22 -5.38 -16.44
N ALA A 99 26.08 -6.27 -15.92
CA ALA A 99 26.36 -7.56 -16.55
C ALA A 99 25.37 -8.64 -16.13
N ASN A 100 24.85 -9.42 -17.08
CA ASN A 100 23.92 -10.52 -16.81
C ASN A 100 24.59 -11.77 -16.20
N TYR A 101 25.92 -11.87 -16.29
CA TYR A 101 26.71 -13.02 -15.80
C TYR A 101 27.94 -12.51 -15.07
N VAL A 102 28.38 -13.27 -14.07
CA VAL A 102 29.60 -12.98 -13.32
C VAL A 102 30.82 -13.43 -14.13
N GLY A 103 31.63 -12.47 -14.56
CA GLY A 103 32.90 -12.71 -15.26
C GLY A 103 34.10 -12.72 -14.28
N THR A 104 35.30 -12.95 -14.83
CA THR A 104 36.55 -12.97 -14.07
C THR A 104 36.88 -11.59 -13.49
N GLU A 105 36.58 -10.52 -14.21
CA GLU A 105 36.67 -9.12 -13.81
C GLU A 105 35.87 -8.83 -12.55
N HIS A 106 34.65 -9.34 -12.45
CA HIS A 106 33.79 -9.14 -11.28
C HIS A 106 34.34 -9.86 -10.05
N ILE A 107 35.00 -11.03 -10.25
CA ILE A 107 35.66 -11.75 -9.14
C ILE A 107 36.86 -10.97 -8.66
N LEU A 108 37.68 -10.41 -9.57
CA LEU A 108 38.86 -9.60 -9.22
C LEU A 108 38.43 -8.31 -8.54
N LEU A 109 37.44 -7.58 -9.05
CA LEU A 109 36.89 -6.37 -8.43
C LEU A 109 36.36 -6.64 -7.02
N ALA A 110 35.65 -7.76 -6.82
CA ALA A 110 35.18 -8.16 -5.51
C ALA A 110 36.31 -8.47 -4.52
N LEU A 111 37.40 -9.05 -5.02
CA LEU A 111 38.58 -9.36 -4.24
C LEU A 111 39.33 -8.09 -3.81
N LEU A 112 39.48 -7.10 -4.70
CA LEU A 112 40.09 -5.81 -4.40
C LEU A 112 39.28 -4.98 -3.38
N ARG A 113 38.00 -5.21 -3.28
CA ARG A 113 37.11 -4.50 -2.35
C ARG A 113 36.94 -5.16 -0.97
N GLU A 114 37.51 -6.34 -0.76
CA GLU A 114 37.49 -6.99 0.55
C GLU A 114 38.80 -6.65 1.30
N PRO A 115 38.75 -5.73 2.27
CA PRO A 115 39.94 -5.29 2.99
C PRO A 115 40.53 -6.43 3.83
N ASP A 116 41.81 -6.33 4.16
CA ASP A 116 42.55 -7.25 5.03
C ASP A 116 42.53 -8.73 4.56
N THR A 117 42.55 -8.96 3.25
CA THR A 117 42.66 -10.31 2.70
C THR A 117 44.10 -10.66 2.33
N LEU A 118 44.45 -11.95 2.44
CA LEU A 118 45.78 -12.41 2.07
C LEU A 118 46.09 -12.12 0.58
N ALA A 119 45.10 -12.12 -0.28
CA ALA A 119 45.25 -11.75 -1.68
C ALA A 119 45.66 -10.30 -1.89
N ILE A 120 45.11 -9.34 -1.11
CA ILE A 120 45.53 -7.93 -1.16
C ILE A 120 46.93 -7.78 -0.64
N THR A 121 47.28 -8.39 0.50
CA THR A 121 48.64 -8.36 1.05
C THR A 121 49.65 -8.89 0.03
N LEU A 122 49.33 -9.97 -0.68
CA LEU A 122 50.17 -10.51 -1.74
C LEU A 122 50.34 -9.55 -2.92
N LEU A 123 49.31 -8.85 -3.33
CA LEU A 123 49.40 -7.85 -4.41
C LEU A 123 50.23 -6.64 -3.98
N GLU A 124 50.06 -6.16 -2.75
CA GLU A 124 50.85 -5.06 -2.18
C GLU A 124 52.33 -5.45 -2.03
N ASP A 125 52.62 -6.67 -1.58
CA ASP A 125 54.00 -7.21 -1.46
C ASP A 125 54.68 -7.35 -2.83
N LEU A 126 53.90 -7.57 -3.90
CA LEU A 126 54.39 -7.59 -5.27
C LEU A 126 54.51 -6.19 -5.88
N GLY A 127 54.26 -5.13 -5.11
CA GLY A 127 54.36 -3.73 -5.51
C GLY A 127 53.22 -3.23 -6.39
N VAL A 128 52.06 -3.90 -6.38
CA VAL A 128 50.89 -3.49 -7.14
C VAL A 128 50.09 -2.44 -6.36
N ASP A 129 49.83 -1.32 -6.98
CA ASP A 129 48.90 -0.34 -6.44
C ASP A 129 47.45 -0.80 -6.77
N ILE A 130 46.69 -1.06 -5.72
CA ILE A 130 45.32 -1.55 -5.80
C ILE A 130 44.41 -0.60 -6.56
N GLN A 131 44.64 0.72 -6.43
CA GLN A 131 43.85 1.73 -7.14
C GLN A 131 44.12 1.71 -8.64
N THR A 132 45.38 1.63 -9.03
CA THR A 132 45.79 1.53 -10.43
C THR A 132 45.24 0.24 -11.09
N LEU A 133 45.32 -0.89 -10.36
CA LEU A 133 44.78 -2.16 -10.85
C LEU A 133 43.26 -2.09 -11.05
N TYR A 134 42.54 -1.39 -10.16
CA TYR A 134 41.11 -1.15 -10.30
C TYR A 134 40.78 -0.33 -11.56
N GLU A 135 41.56 0.73 -11.80
CA GLU A 135 41.41 1.58 -13.00
C GLU A 135 41.70 0.82 -14.29
N ASP A 136 42.76 -0.02 -14.30
CA ASP A 136 43.07 -0.89 -15.44
C ASP A 136 41.94 -1.87 -15.78
N ILE A 137 41.30 -2.44 -14.77
CA ILE A 137 40.12 -3.32 -15.00
C ILE A 137 38.97 -2.53 -15.61
N MET A 138 38.69 -1.35 -15.11
CA MET A 138 37.59 -0.51 -15.63
C MET A 138 37.85 -0.04 -17.08
N LEU A 139 39.13 0.24 -17.40
CA LEU A 139 39.55 0.61 -18.76
C LEU A 139 39.39 -0.56 -19.74
N LEU A 140 39.79 -1.76 -19.33
CA LEU A 140 39.64 -2.98 -20.14
C LEU A 140 38.16 -3.36 -20.37
N LEU A 141 37.24 -3.01 -19.46
CA LEU A 141 35.81 -3.21 -19.63
C LEU A 141 35.20 -2.20 -20.61
N GLY A 142 35.67 -0.96 -20.62
CA GLY A 142 35.22 0.06 -21.59
C GLY A 142 35.66 -0.21 -23.03
N GLU A 143 36.83 -0.82 -23.24
CA GLU A 143 37.32 -1.24 -24.56
C GLU A 143 36.60 -2.48 -25.14
N SER A 144 35.85 -3.22 -24.31
CA SER A 144 35.13 -4.43 -24.76
C SER A 144 33.82 -4.13 -25.51
N GLU A 145 33.34 -2.91 -25.51
CA GLU A 145 32.06 -2.52 -26.16
C GLU A 145 32.21 -1.84 -27.52
N ALA A 146 33.45 -1.63 -28.05
CA ALA A 146 33.65 -0.94 -29.33
C ALA A 146 34.64 -1.68 -30.24
N GLN A 147 34.15 -2.53 -31.15
CA GLN A 147 34.75 -2.69 -32.47
C GLN A 147 33.65 -2.82 -33.53
N PRO A 148 33.73 -1.92 -34.57
CA PRO A 148 34.14 -2.39 -35.88
C PRO A 148 35.20 -1.52 -36.54
N ALA A 149 36.01 -2.25 -37.30
CA ALA A 149 37.08 -1.94 -38.25
C ALA A 149 37.15 -0.54 -38.88
N GLY A 150 38.39 -0.03 -38.95
CA GLY A 150 38.95 0.59 -40.12
C GLY A 150 39.10 2.12 -40.12
N VAL A 151 40.36 2.49 -40.30
CA VAL A 151 40.94 3.67 -40.95
C VAL A 151 41.79 4.58 -40.06
N GLN A 152 43.08 4.60 -40.44
CA GLN A 152 44.15 5.50 -39.99
C GLN A 152 43.75 7.00 -40.20
N GLY A 153 44.05 7.79 -39.22
CA GLY A 153 44.03 9.23 -39.32
C GLY A 153 44.44 9.89 -38.02
N MET A 154 45.69 10.41 -37.98
CA MET A 154 46.17 11.31 -36.95
C MET A 154 45.23 12.48 -36.76
N HIS A 155 44.65 12.60 -35.55
CA HIS A 155 44.19 13.90 -35.06
C HIS A 155 44.46 14.01 -33.57
N GLU A 156 44.94 15.15 -33.17
CA GLU A 156 45.29 15.63 -31.85
C GLU A 156 44.12 15.36 -30.87
N ARG A 157 44.46 14.84 -29.67
CA ARG A 157 43.52 14.72 -28.53
C ARG A 157 42.98 16.10 -28.20
N PRO A 158 41.67 16.28 -28.13
CA PRO A 158 41.10 17.42 -27.42
C PRO A 158 41.46 17.26 -25.96
N LYS A 159 42.00 18.27 -25.32
CA LYS A 159 42.11 18.37 -23.84
C LYS A 159 40.71 18.11 -23.29
N GLU A 160 40.56 17.09 -22.42
CA GLU A 160 39.44 17.00 -21.51
C GLU A 160 39.35 18.34 -20.78
N GLU A 161 38.28 19.08 -21.04
CA GLU A 161 37.88 20.19 -20.20
C GLU A 161 37.61 19.58 -18.81
N ILE A 162 38.48 19.88 -17.85
CA ILE A 162 38.23 19.66 -16.43
C ILE A 162 36.87 20.33 -16.17
N SER A 163 35.83 19.56 -15.87
CA SER A 163 34.52 20.10 -15.61
C SER A 163 34.65 21.04 -14.40
N GLU A 164 34.30 22.30 -14.59
CA GLU A 164 34.34 23.32 -13.51
C GLU A 164 33.37 22.96 -12.36
N THR A 165 32.71 21.78 -12.42
CA THR A 165 31.60 21.35 -11.56
C THR A 165 31.79 19.92 -11.00
N GLU A 166 33.03 19.48 -10.75
CA GLU A 166 33.35 18.09 -10.38
C GLU A 166 32.64 17.62 -9.08
N THR A 167 32.57 18.49 -8.07
CA THR A 167 31.89 18.16 -6.81
C THR A 167 30.38 18.11 -6.98
N LEU A 168 29.83 19.03 -7.74
CA LEU A 168 28.40 19.12 -7.99
C LEU A 168 27.88 17.95 -8.83
N ASP A 169 28.62 17.54 -9.87
CA ASP A 169 28.24 16.43 -10.75
C ASP A 169 28.21 15.07 -9.99
N LYS A 170 28.97 14.92 -8.90
CA LYS A 170 28.94 13.71 -8.03
C LYS A 170 27.64 13.59 -7.19
N PHE A 171 27.00 14.70 -6.85
CA PHE A 171 25.84 14.75 -5.95
C PHE A 171 24.58 15.30 -6.63
N SER A 172 24.60 15.51 -7.95
CA SER A 172 23.47 16.03 -8.68
C SER A 172 23.20 15.24 -9.95
N ARG A 173 21.94 15.32 -10.41
CA ARG A 173 21.48 14.75 -11.68
C ARG A 173 21.17 15.89 -12.66
N ASP A 174 21.80 15.87 -13.82
CA ASP A 174 21.52 16.89 -14.86
C ASP A 174 20.22 16.59 -15.60
N MET A 175 19.17 17.30 -15.23
CA MET A 175 17.83 17.15 -15.84
C MET A 175 17.82 17.64 -17.28
N THR A 176 18.59 18.69 -17.62
CA THR A 176 18.65 19.22 -18.99
C THR A 176 19.36 18.27 -19.94
N ALA A 177 20.41 17.58 -19.47
CA ALA A 177 21.08 16.53 -20.24
C ALA A 177 20.19 15.30 -20.47
N LEU A 178 19.41 14.91 -19.45
CA LEU A 178 18.43 13.81 -19.55
C LEU A 178 17.28 14.15 -20.49
N ALA A 179 16.81 15.40 -20.47
CA ALA A 179 15.81 15.90 -21.41
C ALA A 179 16.31 15.80 -22.86
N LYS A 180 17.58 16.18 -23.14
CA LYS A 180 18.20 16.01 -24.46
C LYS A 180 18.30 14.55 -24.91
N GLN A 181 18.40 13.62 -23.99
CA GLN A 181 18.42 12.17 -24.26
C GLN A 181 17.02 11.57 -24.42
N GLY A 182 15.96 12.36 -24.27
CA GLY A 182 14.56 11.89 -24.35
C GLY A 182 14.17 10.92 -23.23
N LYS A 183 14.80 11.03 -22.04
CA LYS A 183 14.57 10.10 -20.92
C LYS A 183 13.42 10.51 -20.01
N PHE A 184 12.78 11.63 -20.27
CA PHE A 184 11.64 12.08 -19.48
C PHE A 184 10.33 11.77 -20.21
N ASP A 185 9.34 11.47 -19.43
CA ASP A 185 7.99 11.28 -19.91
C ASP A 185 7.36 12.59 -20.42
N PRO A 186 6.42 12.51 -21.36
CA PRO A 186 5.73 13.69 -21.87
C PRO A 186 4.88 14.35 -20.78
N ILE A 187 5.02 15.66 -20.64
CA ILE A 187 4.33 16.44 -19.60
C ILE A 187 3.15 17.18 -20.23
N VAL A 188 1.98 16.91 -19.71
CA VAL A 188 0.70 17.45 -20.18
C VAL A 188 -0.04 18.14 -19.02
N GLY A 189 -0.73 19.26 -19.30
CA GLY A 189 -1.63 19.91 -18.35
C GLY A 189 -0.94 20.69 -17.23
N ARG A 190 0.36 21.04 -17.40
CA ARG A 190 1.15 21.85 -16.45
C ARG A 190 1.80 23.08 -17.10
N GLU A 191 1.28 23.50 -18.24
CA GLU A 191 1.83 24.62 -19.02
C GLU A 191 1.81 25.92 -18.24
N GLN A 192 0.76 26.18 -17.45
CA GLN A 192 0.60 27.41 -16.66
C GLN A 192 1.64 27.51 -15.55
N GLU A 193 1.87 26.42 -14.84
CA GLU A 193 2.86 26.33 -13.78
C GLU A 193 4.28 26.50 -14.34
N ILE A 194 4.60 25.85 -15.44
CA ILE A 194 5.91 25.97 -16.12
C ILE A 194 6.13 27.42 -16.60
N GLU A 195 5.14 28.06 -17.25
CA GLU A 195 5.24 29.46 -17.61
C GLU A 195 5.43 30.38 -16.40
N ARG A 196 4.74 30.06 -15.29
CA ARG A 196 4.89 30.82 -14.05
C ARG A 196 6.31 30.73 -13.52
N ILE A 197 6.92 29.54 -13.53
CA ILE A 197 8.31 29.33 -13.13
C ILE A 197 9.25 30.10 -14.05
N ILE A 198 9.09 30.04 -15.35
CA ILE A 198 9.89 30.78 -16.35
C ILE A 198 9.82 32.30 -16.07
N ARG A 199 8.62 32.82 -15.80
CA ARG A 199 8.44 34.24 -15.44
C ARG A 199 9.15 34.61 -14.15
N ILE A 200 9.15 33.73 -13.15
CA ILE A 200 9.82 33.97 -11.86
C ILE A 200 11.33 33.93 -12.04
N LEU A 201 11.88 32.93 -12.73
CA LEU A 201 13.32 32.79 -12.98
C LEU A 201 13.90 33.95 -13.79
N SER A 202 13.09 34.61 -14.63
CA SER A 202 13.48 35.76 -15.44
C SER A 202 13.42 37.09 -14.67
N ARG A 203 13.03 37.09 -13.39
CA ARG A 203 12.99 38.32 -12.57
C ARG A 203 14.39 38.73 -12.08
N ARG A 204 14.57 40.02 -11.83
CA ARG A 204 15.79 40.54 -11.22
C ARG A 204 15.91 40.20 -9.73
N THR A 205 14.80 40.11 -9.02
CA THR A 205 14.72 39.83 -7.59
C THR A 205 13.57 38.86 -7.34
N LYS A 206 13.62 38.07 -6.25
CA LYS A 206 12.67 37.00 -5.96
C LYS A 206 12.53 36.04 -7.14
N ASN A 207 13.67 35.61 -7.68
CA ASN A 207 13.81 34.77 -8.87
C ASN A 207 13.97 33.30 -8.54
N ASN A 208 13.63 32.87 -7.31
CA ASN A 208 13.63 31.48 -6.90
C ASN A 208 12.19 31.01 -6.72
N PRO A 209 11.63 30.21 -7.64
CA PRO A 209 10.31 29.61 -7.47
C PRO A 209 10.35 28.50 -6.43
N CYS A 210 9.27 28.41 -5.64
CA CYS A 210 9.02 27.28 -4.74
C CYS A 210 7.69 26.65 -5.09
N LEU A 211 7.72 25.42 -5.60
CA LEU A 211 6.55 24.63 -5.93
C LEU A 211 5.92 24.10 -4.64
N MET A 212 4.66 24.46 -4.41
CA MET A 212 3.92 24.06 -3.23
C MET A 212 2.70 23.25 -3.65
N GLY A 213 2.56 22.04 -3.16
CA GLY A 213 1.41 21.19 -3.43
C GLY A 213 1.49 19.89 -2.65
N ASP A 214 0.40 19.17 -2.64
CA ASP A 214 0.31 17.89 -1.97
C ASP A 214 1.27 16.84 -2.58
N PRO A 215 1.64 15.78 -1.86
CA PRO A 215 2.46 14.72 -2.43
C PRO A 215 1.73 14.04 -3.60
N GLY A 216 2.48 13.70 -4.67
CA GLY A 216 1.90 13.02 -5.84
C GLY A 216 1.17 13.91 -6.87
N VAL A 217 1.12 15.25 -6.68
CA VAL A 217 0.50 16.16 -7.68
C VAL A 217 1.40 16.46 -8.88
N GLY A 218 2.64 15.93 -8.93
CA GLY A 218 3.56 16.09 -10.06
C GLY A 218 4.46 17.32 -9.98
N LYS A 219 4.91 17.74 -8.79
CA LYS A 219 5.84 18.88 -8.62
C LYS A 219 7.16 18.68 -9.37
N THR A 220 7.75 17.50 -9.27
CA THR A 220 9.01 17.16 -9.93
C THR A 220 8.85 17.12 -11.45
N ALA A 221 7.74 16.58 -11.96
CA ALA A 221 7.42 16.55 -13.38
C ALA A 221 7.37 17.97 -14.00
N ILE A 222 6.90 18.98 -13.25
CA ILE A 222 6.90 20.38 -13.74
C ILE A 222 8.33 20.88 -14.01
N VAL A 223 9.29 20.48 -13.17
CA VAL A 223 10.71 20.85 -13.36
C VAL A 223 11.33 20.07 -14.52
N GLU A 224 10.94 18.82 -14.71
CA GLU A 224 11.31 18.00 -15.88
C GLU A 224 10.80 18.65 -17.17
N GLY A 225 9.54 19.13 -17.19
CA GLY A 225 8.98 19.88 -18.32
C GLY A 225 9.68 21.20 -18.60
N LEU A 226 10.13 21.88 -17.55
CA LEU A 226 10.97 23.06 -17.73
C LEU A 226 12.32 22.68 -18.37
N ALA A 227 12.95 21.59 -17.95
CA ALA A 227 14.19 21.08 -18.54
C ALA A 227 14.01 20.69 -20.02
N GLN A 228 12.87 20.07 -20.37
CA GLN A 228 12.51 19.79 -21.77
C GLN A 228 12.37 21.08 -22.59
N LYS A 229 11.62 22.09 -22.08
CA LYS A 229 11.47 23.38 -22.77
C LYS A 229 12.81 24.12 -22.97
N ILE A 230 13.73 24.02 -22.00
CA ILE A 230 15.08 24.57 -22.14
C ILE A 230 15.85 23.81 -23.21
N SER A 231 15.79 22.48 -23.21
CA SER A 231 16.43 21.63 -24.20
C SER A 231 15.96 21.95 -25.63
N ASP A 232 14.65 22.18 -25.81
CA ASP A 232 14.00 22.47 -27.08
C ASP A 232 14.17 23.92 -27.51
N GLY A 233 14.76 24.77 -26.64
CA GLY A 233 14.95 26.19 -26.90
C GLY A 233 13.68 27.05 -26.80
N ASN A 234 12.58 26.48 -26.31
CA ASN A 234 11.26 27.12 -26.12
C ASN A 234 11.16 27.94 -24.82
N VAL A 235 12.22 28.72 -24.54
CA VAL A 235 12.33 29.58 -23.35
C VAL A 235 12.95 30.90 -23.73
N PRO A 236 12.78 31.99 -22.95
CA PRO A 236 13.47 33.28 -23.16
C PRO A 236 15.00 33.10 -23.21
N ASP A 237 15.67 34.00 -23.93
CA ASP A 237 17.13 33.96 -24.12
C ASP A 237 17.90 33.89 -22.81
N THR A 238 17.36 34.46 -21.74
CA THR A 238 17.96 34.42 -20.39
C THR A 238 18.05 33.00 -19.79
N LEU A 239 17.25 32.08 -20.27
CA LEU A 239 17.20 30.68 -19.78
C LEU A 239 17.72 29.65 -20.81
N ARG A 240 17.92 30.05 -22.09
CA ARG A 240 18.28 29.14 -23.18
C ARG A 240 19.58 28.35 -22.94
N HIS A 241 20.54 28.93 -22.22
CA HIS A 241 21.84 28.33 -21.93
C HIS A 241 21.96 27.83 -20.49
N LYS A 242 20.85 27.80 -19.74
CA LYS A 242 20.86 27.31 -18.36
C LYS A 242 20.74 25.78 -18.31
N ARG A 243 21.40 25.19 -17.31
CA ARG A 243 21.29 23.77 -16.96
C ARG A 243 20.51 23.65 -15.66
N ILE A 244 19.61 22.70 -15.57
CA ILE A 244 18.90 22.39 -14.32
C ILE A 244 19.56 21.15 -13.73
N LEU A 245 20.11 21.30 -12.51
CA LEU A 245 20.73 20.23 -11.75
C LEU A 245 19.89 19.90 -10.51
N SER A 246 19.38 18.68 -10.44
CA SER A 246 18.65 18.16 -9.26
C SER A 246 19.65 17.68 -8.21
N LEU A 247 19.70 18.34 -7.06
CA LEU A 247 20.63 18.04 -5.99
C LEU A 247 20.09 16.89 -5.13
N ASP A 248 20.87 15.83 -4.98
CA ASP A 248 20.57 14.73 -4.07
C ASP A 248 21.18 14.98 -2.68
N LEU A 249 20.33 15.48 -1.78
CA LEU A 249 20.73 15.76 -0.40
C LEU A 249 21.06 14.50 0.39
N SER A 250 20.37 13.38 0.10
CA SER A 250 20.60 12.11 0.76
C SER A 250 21.99 11.57 0.42
N ALA A 251 22.42 11.68 -0.84
CA ALA A 251 23.77 11.33 -1.28
C ALA A 251 24.84 12.23 -0.66
N MET A 252 24.54 13.52 -0.47
CA MET A 252 25.47 14.46 0.18
C MET A 252 25.68 14.17 1.67
N VAL A 253 24.67 13.66 2.36
CA VAL A 253 24.72 13.26 3.78
C VAL A 253 25.35 11.87 3.93
N ALA A 254 25.11 10.97 2.97
CA ALA A 254 25.63 9.62 3.01
C ALA A 254 27.16 9.59 3.07
N GLY A 255 27.69 8.81 4.01
CA GLY A 255 29.15 8.67 4.21
C GLY A 255 29.83 9.83 4.96
N SER A 256 29.10 10.90 5.34
CA SER A 256 29.65 11.93 6.23
C SER A 256 29.62 11.44 7.68
N LYS A 257 30.78 11.25 8.30
CA LYS A 257 30.90 10.87 9.73
C LYS A 257 30.70 12.07 10.67
N TYR A 258 30.92 13.27 10.18
CA TYR A 258 30.86 14.50 10.95
C TYR A 258 30.05 15.59 10.23
N ARG A 259 29.36 16.41 11.00
CA ARG A 259 28.56 17.56 10.51
C ARG A 259 29.36 18.48 9.55
N GLY A 260 30.63 18.71 9.83
CA GLY A 260 31.48 19.59 9.03
C GLY A 260 31.71 19.10 7.59
N GLU A 261 31.71 17.77 7.35
CA GLU A 261 31.93 17.22 6.00
C GLU A 261 30.76 17.52 5.06
N PHE A 262 29.54 17.43 5.53
CA PHE A 262 28.35 17.83 4.76
C PHE A 262 28.35 19.34 4.45
N GLU A 263 28.65 20.16 5.47
CA GLU A 263 28.75 21.60 5.29
C GLU A 263 29.82 21.98 4.25
N GLU A 264 30.95 21.29 4.26
CA GLU A 264 32.01 21.50 3.28
C GLU A 264 31.60 21.06 1.86
N ARG A 265 30.97 19.88 1.72
CA ARG A 265 30.45 19.41 0.42
C ARG A 265 29.43 20.38 -0.16
N MET A 266 28.48 20.87 0.67
CA MET A 266 27.49 21.85 0.27
C MET A 266 28.13 23.18 -0.15
N LYS A 267 29.14 23.66 0.58
CA LYS A 267 29.87 24.89 0.21
C LYS A 267 30.56 24.73 -1.15
N LYS A 268 31.30 23.63 -1.37
CA LYS A 268 31.97 23.34 -2.63
C LYS A 268 30.97 23.24 -3.79
N ALA A 269 29.85 22.54 -3.61
CA ALA A 269 28.80 22.47 -4.62
C ALA A 269 28.23 23.85 -4.98
N LEU A 270 28.03 24.75 -3.99
CA LEU A 270 27.59 26.12 -4.24
C LEU A 270 28.67 26.99 -4.91
N GLU A 271 29.94 26.74 -4.63
CA GLU A 271 31.06 27.40 -5.32
C GLU A 271 31.12 26.98 -6.78
N ASP A 272 30.92 25.69 -7.08
CA ASP A 272 30.81 25.18 -8.45
C ASP A 272 29.66 25.83 -9.21
N VAL A 273 28.47 25.95 -8.56
CA VAL A 273 27.31 26.65 -9.16
C VAL A 273 27.61 28.11 -9.50
N LYS A 274 28.33 28.82 -8.61
CA LYS A 274 28.71 30.22 -8.82
C LYS A 274 29.74 30.38 -9.93
N ALA A 275 30.74 29.49 -9.98
CA ALA A 275 31.77 29.50 -11.01
C ALA A 275 31.18 29.27 -12.40
N ALA A 276 30.30 28.29 -12.53
CA ALA A 276 29.63 27.95 -13.80
C ALA A 276 28.65 29.04 -14.28
N GLY A 277 27.95 29.73 -13.38
CA GLY A 277 27.04 30.88 -13.68
C GLY A 277 25.81 30.56 -14.53
N ASN A 278 25.74 29.38 -15.13
CA ASN A 278 24.64 28.92 -16.00
C ASN A 278 23.77 27.83 -15.35
N ILE A 279 23.91 27.57 -14.06
CA ILE A 279 23.23 26.49 -13.37
C ILE A 279 22.01 27.02 -12.62
N ILE A 280 20.90 26.25 -12.67
CA ILE A 280 19.73 26.40 -11.80
C ILE A 280 19.67 25.13 -10.96
N LEU A 281 19.75 25.25 -9.65
CA LEU A 281 19.60 24.13 -8.74
C LEU A 281 18.13 23.78 -8.56
N PHE A 282 17.80 22.50 -8.57
CA PHE A 282 16.52 21.99 -8.11
C PHE A 282 16.72 21.20 -6.82
N ILE A 283 15.94 21.51 -5.81
CA ILE A 283 15.93 20.79 -4.54
C ILE A 283 14.50 20.33 -4.29
N ASP A 284 14.30 19.03 -4.36
CA ASP A 284 13.05 18.44 -3.92
C ASP A 284 13.03 18.36 -2.38
N GLU A 285 11.85 18.42 -1.79
CA GLU A 285 11.67 18.49 -0.32
C GLU A 285 12.58 19.55 0.35
N ILE A 286 12.62 20.76 -0.19
CA ILE A 286 13.52 21.83 0.28
C ILE A 286 13.38 22.12 1.79
N HIS A 287 12.27 21.76 2.41
CA HIS A 287 12.07 21.87 3.85
C HIS A 287 13.06 21.05 4.67
N THR A 288 13.58 19.94 4.11
CA THR A 288 14.61 19.11 4.78
C THR A 288 15.91 19.86 4.99
N VAL A 289 16.22 20.82 4.12
CA VAL A 289 17.42 21.67 4.22
C VAL A 289 17.21 22.84 5.18
N ILE A 290 15.98 23.35 5.27
CA ILE A 290 15.64 24.61 5.97
C ILE A 290 15.18 24.31 7.41
N GLY A 291 14.59 23.16 7.69
CA GLY A 291 13.95 22.83 8.97
C GLY A 291 14.74 21.92 9.90
N ALA A 292 15.85 21.39 9.46
CA ALA A 292 16.62 20.39 10.19
C ALA A 292 17.34 20.90 11.47
N GLY A 293 17.32 22.21 11.75
CA GLY A 293 18.05 22.81 12.86
C GLY A 293 17.40 22.75 14.25
N ALA A 294 16.18 22.23 14.39
CA ALA A 294 15.44 22.26 15.66
C ALA A 294 15.63 21.03 16.56
N ALA A 295 16.19 19.93 16.05
CA ALA A 295 16.53 18.75 16.84
C ALA A 295 18.04 18.71 17.14
N GLU A 296 18.45 18.34 18.36
CA GLU A 296 19.84 18.15 18.72
C GLU A 296 20.51 17.15 17.76
N GLY A 297 21.38 17.64 16.86
CA GLY A 297 22.08 16.83 15.87
C GLY A 297 21.60 16.99 14.42
N ALA A 298 20.57 17.77 14.13
CA ALA A 298 20.08 17.99 12.76
C ALA A 298 20.97 18.98 11.98
N ILE A 299 21.13 18.73 10.68
CA ILE A 299 22.01 19.44 9.77
C ILE A 299 21.34 20.72 9.29
N ASP A 300 21.86 21.89 9.67
CA ASP A 300 21.32 23.19 9.24
C ASP A 300 22.10 23.72 8.02
N ALA A 301 21.70 23.29 6.81
CA ALA A 301 22.24 23.82 5.57
C ALA A 301 21.66 25.21 5.20
N SER A 302 20.66 25.68 5.92
CA SER A 302 20.03 26.97 5.66
C SER A 302 21.02 28.14 5.81
N ASN A 303 21.94 28.05 6.77
CA ASN A 303 22.96 29.06 7.01
C ASN A 303 23.98 29.18 5.85
N ILE A 304 24.13 28.15 5.05
CA ILE A 304 25.02 28.13 3.88
C ILE A 304 24.31 28.71 2.66
N LEU A 305 23.02 28.38 2.49
CA LEU A 305 22.22 28.84 1.36
C LEU A 305 21.80 30.31 1.47
N LYS A 306 21.48 30.79 2.69
CA LYS A 306 21.00 32.15 2.95
C LYS A 306 21.90 33.25 2.33
N PRO A 307 23.23 33.26 2.51
CA PRO A 307 24.07 34.30 1.95
C PRO A 307 24.09 34.29 0.41
N ALA A 308 24.13 33.11 -0.20
CA ALA A 308 24.17 32.97 -1.67
C ALA A 308 22.86 33.41 -2.32
N LEU A 309 21.72 33.03 -1.73
CA LEU A 309 20.39 33.47 -2.17
C LEU A 309 20.18 34.96 -1.91
N ALA A 310 20.71 35.50 -0.80
CA ALA A 310 20.58 36.93 -0.45
C ALA A 310 21.30 37.82 -1.46
N ARG A 311 22.48 37.41 -1.91
CA ARG A 311 23.25 38.14 -2.94
C ARG A 311 22.81 37.90 -4.36
N GLY A 312 21.89 36.88 -4.60
CA GLY A 312 21.45 36.53 -5.94
C GLY A 312 22.53 35.78 -6.76
N GLU A 313 23.50 35.18 -6.07
CA GLU A 313 24.62 34.46 -6.69
C GLU A 313 24.22 33.13 -7.29
N ILE A 314 23.11 32.57 -6.82
CA ILE A 314 22.53 31.30 -7.28
C ILE A 314 21.06 31.46 -7.57
N GLN A 315 20.56 30.65 -8.50
CA GLN A 315 19.14 30.45 -8.77
C GLN A 315 18.72 29.05 -8.32
N LEU A 316 17.60 28.97 -7.61
CA LEU A 316 17.11 27.74 -7.03
C LEU A 316 15.62 27.55 -7.25
N ILE A 317 15.21 26.34 -7.64
CA ILE A 317 13.82 25.87 -7.66
C ILE A 317 13.65 24.94 -6.47
N GLY A 318 12.72 25.24 -5.57
CA GLY A 318 12.37 24.35 -4.47
C GLY A 318 11.04 23.66 -4.73
N ALA A 319 10.87 22.43 -4.21
CA ALA A 319 9.58 21.79 -4.14
C ALA A 319 9.30 21.37 -2.69
N THR A 320 8.05 21.52 -2.24
CA THR A 320 7.64 21.16 -0.88
C THR A 320 6.11 21.02 -0.79
N THR A 321 5.59 20.61 0.37
CA THR A 321 4.16 20.67 0.66
C THR A 321 3.74 22.05 1.17
N LEU A 322 2.44 22.33 1.13
CA LEU A 322 1.91 23.60 1.66
C LEU A 322 2.14 23.74 3.17
N GLU A 323 2.02 22.65 3.89
CA GLU A 323 2.21 22.61 5.34
C GLU A 323 3.68 22.89 5.72
N GLU A 324 4.61 22.18 5.07
CA GLU A 324 6.04 22.34 5.29
C GLU A 324 6.54 23.73 4.87
N TYR A 325 5.97 24.30 3.79
CA TYR A 325 6.26 25.67 3.37
C TYR A 325 5.94 26.68 4.48
N ARG A 326 4.73 26.57 5.07
CA ARG A 326 4.30 27.44 6.18
C ARG A 326 5.13 27.24 7.43
N LYS A 327 5.49 25.98 7.72
CA LYS A 327 6.22 25.63 8.94
C LYS A 327 7.69 26.09 8.91
N HIS A 328 8.34 25.99 7.77
CA HIS A 328 9.79 26.14 7.63
C HIS A 328 10.20 27.39 6.82
N ILE A 329 9.52 27.70 5.72
CA ILE A 329 9.93 28.78 4.80
C ILE A 329 9.29 30.12 5.17
N GLU A 330 7.99 30.18 5.42
CA GLU A 330 7.29 31.42 5.82
C GLU A 330 7.76 31.97 7.16
N LYS A 331 8.19 31.12 8.09
CA LYS A 331 8.71 31.56 9.39
C LYS A 331 10.11 32.16 9.31
N ASP A 332 10.85 31.89 8.26
CA ASP A 332 12.18 32.43 8.05
C ASP A 332 12.16 33.62 7.07
N ALA A 333 12.19 34.85 7.61
CA ALA A 333 12.13 36.10 6.83
C ALA A 333 13.20 36.20 5.72
N ALA A 334 14.32 35.46 5.83
CA ALA A 334 15.38 35.50 4.82
C ALA A 334 14.99 34.65 3.59
N PHE A 335 14.36 33.52 3.81
CA PHE A 335 13.83 32.66 2.73
C PHE A 335 12.54 33.22 2.14
N GLU A 336 11.58 33.66 2.94
CA GLU A 336 10.31 34.23 2.48
C GLU A 336 10.53 35.38 1.47
N ARG A 337 11.53 36.25 1.73
CA ARG A 337 11.85 37.38 0.82
C ARG A 337 12.52 36.96 -0.49
N ARG A 338 12.99 35.71 -0.61
CA ARG A 338 13.76 35.22 -1.77
C ARG A 338 13.00 34.24 -2.62
N PHE A 339 12.10 33.49 -2.01
CA PHE A 339 11.26 32.52 -2.71
C PHE A 339 9.94 33.16 -3.18
N GLN A 340 9.50 32.72 -4.35
CA GLN A 340 8.18 33.05 -4.87
C GLN A 340 7.34 31.77 -4.93
N PRO A 341 6.25 31.68 -4.16
CA PRO A 341 5.42 30.50 -4.16
C PRO A 341 4.70 30.30 -5.49
N VAL A 342 4.68 29.04 -5.95
CA VAL A 342 3.91 28.55 -7.10
C VAL A 342 3.06 27.40 -6.59
N ARG A 343 1.76 27.61 -6.53
CA ARG A 343 0.83 26.59 -6.08
C ARG A 343 0.59 25.58 -7.19
N VAL A 344 0.77 24.30 -6.87
CA VAL A 344 0.47 23.15 -7.72
C VAL A 344 -0.72 22.41 -7.13
N GLU A 345 -1.86 22.54 -7.79
CA GLU A 345 -3.10 21.93 -7.36
C GLU A 345 -3.26 20.53 -7.99
N GLU A 346 -4.10 19.71 -7.35
CA GLU A 346 -4.50 18.42 -7.92
C GLU A 346 -5.18 18.67 -9.27
N PRO A 347 -4.80 17.95 -10.35
CA PRO A 347 -5.41 18.12 -11.66
C PRO A 347 -6.87 17.65 -11.64
N THR A 348 -7.69 18.24 -12.49
CA THR A 348 -9.06 17.75 -12.70
C THR A 348 -9.04 16.37 -13.34
N GLU A 349 -10.11 15.59 -13.18
CA GLU A 349 -10.21 14.25 -13.76
C GLU A 349 -9.93 14.26 -15.27
N ALA A 350 -10.45 15.24 -16.00
CA ALA A 350 -10.23 15.36 -17.44
C ALA A 350 -8.74 15.57 -17.81
N VAL A 351 -8.03 16.41 -17.05
CA VAL A 351 -6.59 16.65 -17.22
C VAL A 351 -5.78 15.41 -16.81
N ALA A 352 -6.19 14.74 -15.72
CA ALA A 352 -5.54 13.49 -15.28
C ALA A 352 -5.65 12.38 -16.34
N VAL A 353 -6.80 12.23 -17.00
CA VAL A 353 -6.95 11.30 -18.13
C VAL A 353 -5.99 11.63 -19.26
N GLN A 354 -5.83 12.90 -19.61
CA GLN A 354 -4.88 13.33 -20.66
C GLN A 354 -3.41 13.04 -20.25
N MET A 355 -3.06 13.27 -18.98
CA MET A 355 -1.74 12.94 -18.43
C MET A 355 -1.46 11.43 -18.53
N LEU A 356 -2.39 10.59 -18.10
CA LEU A 356 -2.22 9.14 -18.16
C LEU A 356 -2.20 8.61 -19.60
N THR A 357 -2.97 9.22 -20.50
CA THR A 357 -2.94 8.87 -21.93
C THR A 357 -1.58 9.17 -22.55
N ALA A 358 -0.93 10.26 -22.14
CA ALA A 358 0.41 10.57 -22.60
C ALA A 358 1.50 9.63 -22.03
N LEU A 359 1.25 9.07 -20.83
CA LEU A 359 2.14 8.09 -20.17
C LEU A 359 1.89 6.65 -20.63
N LYS A 360 0.85 6.38 -21.41
CA LYS A 360 0.42 5.05 -21.83
C LYS A 360 1.54 4.23 -22.50
N ASP A 361 2.18 4.80 -23.52
CA ASP A 361 3.18 4.09 -24.32
C ASP A 361 4.42 3.63 -23.51
N PRO A 362 5.03 4.46 -22.63
CA PRO A 362 6.08 4.02 -21.71
C PRO A 362 5.69 2.84 -20.84
N TYR A 363 4.48 2.87 -20.24
CA TYR A 363 4.00 1.78 -19.39
C TYR A 363 3.67 0.51 -20.17
N GLU A 364 3.08 0.62 -21.36
CA GLU A 364 2.85 -0.50 -22.29
C GLU A 364 4.16 -1.20 -22.68
N MET A 365 5.20 -0.42 -23.01
CA MET A 365 6.52 -0.98 -23.33
C MET A 365 7.18 -1.66 -22.13
N HIS A 366 7.07 -1.07 -20.93
CA HIS A 366 7.68 -1.64 -19.71
C HIS A 366 7.04 -2.96 -19.34
N HIS A 367 5.72 -3.02 -19.29
CA HIS A 367 4.98 -4.22 -18.85
C HIS A 367 4.73 -5.21 -20.00
N ARG A 368 4.93 -4.80 -21.26
CA ARG A 368 4.60 -5.59 -22.47
C ARG A 368 3.13 -6.00 -22.49
N VAL A 369 2.25 -5.07 -22.11
CA VAL A 369 0.80 -5.20 -22.13
C VAL A 369 0.20 -3.98 -22.81
N ARG A 370 -1.00 -4.08 -23.32
CA ARG A 370 -1.74 -2.91 -23.80
C ARG A 370 -2.64 -2.36 -22.70
N ILE A 371 -2.84 -1.06 -22.69
CA ILE A 371 -3.72 -0.38 -21.74
C ILE A 371 -4.87 0.23 -22.52
N SER A 372 -6.12 -0.18 -22.20
CA SER A 372 -7.28 0.38 -22.85
C SER A 372 -7.58 1.79 -22.34
N ASP A 373 -8.16 2.65 -23.19
CA ASP A 373 -8.55 4.01 -22.80
C ASP A 373 -9.65 3.96 -21.71
N GLU A 374 -10.47 2.92 -21.72
CA GLU A 374 -11.44 2.64 -20.66
C GLU A 374 -10.78 2.35 -19.31
N ALA A 375 -9.63 1.64 -19.29
CA ALA A 375 -8.86 1.40 -18.08
C ALA A 375 -8.29 2.71 -17.51
N ILE A 376 -7.79 3.60 -18.36
CA ILE A 376 -7.30 4.93 -17.95
C ILE A 376 -8.43 5.76 -17.33
N ALA A 377 -9.58 5.84 -18.01
CA ALA A 377 -10.74 6.56 -17.48
C ALA A 377 -11.25 5.94 -16.17
N ALA A 378 -11.24 4.60 -16.06
CA ALA A 378 -11.60 3.89 -14.84
C ALA A 378 -10.60 4.17 -13.72
N ALA A 379 -9.28 4.16 -13.98
CA ALA A 379 -8.26 4.44 -12.99
C ALA A 379 -8.41 5.83 -12.36
N VAL A 380 -8.64 6.85 -13.18
CA VAL A 380 -8.88 8.22 -12.68
C VAL A 380 -10.16 8.29 -11.87
N ARG A 381 -11.28 7.81 -12.42
CA ARG A 381 -12.59 7.87 -11.76
C ARG A 381 -12.63 7.07 -10.45
N LEU A 382 -12.11 5.83 -10.47
CA LEU A 382 -12.13 4.96 -9.30
C LEU A 382 -11.15 5.44 -8.23
N SER A 383 -9.95 5.92 -8.60
CA SER A 383 -9.02 6.48 -7.64
C SER A 383 -9.55 7.75 -6.98
N THR A 384 -10.21 8.62 -7.74
CA THR A 384 -10.83 9.84 -7.18
C THR A 384 -11.92 9.50 -6.18
N ARG A 385 -12.73 8.48 -6.47
CA ARG A 385 -13.85 8.09 -5.63
C ARG A 385 -13.45 7.25 -4.42
N TYR A 386 -12.47 6.36 -4.57
CA TYR A 386 -12.18 5.31 -3.58
C TYR A 386 -10.82 5.46 -2.88
N VAL A 387 -9.85 6.16 -3.46
CA VAL A 387 -8.54 6.40 -2.87
C VAL A 387 -8.43 7.86 -2.43
N THR A 388 -8.81 8.14 -1.18
CA THR A 388 -8.91 9.51 -0.63
C THR A 388 -7.62 10.02 0.00
N GLU A 389 -6.68 9.13 0.34
CA GLU A 389 -5.44 9.49 1.03
C GLU A 389 -4.31 9.93 0.08
N ARG A 390 -4.49 9.79 -1.23
CA ARG A 390 -3.52 10.15 -2.27
C ARG A 390 -4.14 11.10 -3.29
N PHE A 391 -3.32 11.77 -4.07
CA PHE A 391 -3.73 12.80 -5.03
C PHE A 391 -3.49 12.35 -6.47
N LEU A 392 -4.28 12.89 -7.40
CA LEU A 392 -4.04 12.74 -8.82
C LEU A 392 -2.79 13.56 -9.25
N PRO A 393 -2.05 13.11 -10.26
CA PRO A 393 -2.24 11.90 -11.09
C PRO A 393 -1.65 10.62 -10.47
N ASP A 394 -0.82 10.72 -9.44
CA ASP A 394 -0.02 9.64 -8.87
C ASP A 394 -0.85 8.40 -8.50
N LYS A 395 -1.96 8.58 -7.76
CA LYS A 395 -2.84 7.46 -7.39
C LYS A 395 -3.44 6.69 -8.57
N ALA A 396 -3.67 7.38 -9.71
CA ALA A 396 -4.21 6.74 -10.90
C ALA A 396 -3.11 6.06 -11.73
N ILE A 397 -1.90 6.62 -11.72
CA ILE A 397 -0.70 6.01 -12.32
C ILE A 397 -0.38 4.71 -11.59
N ASP A 398 -0.30 4.73 -10.25
CA ASP A 398 -0.04 3.55 -9.43
C ASP A 398 -1.06 2.42 -9.70
N LEU A 399 -2.35 2.75 -9.88
CA LEU A 399 -3.37 1.76 -10.20
C LEU A 399 -3.14 1.09 -11.55
N ILE A 400 -2.75 1.84 -12.56
CA ILE A 400 -2.46 1.30 -13.90
C ILE A 400 -1.19 0.44 -13.85
N ASP A 401 -0.16 0.92 -13.18
CA ASP A 401 1.11 0.22 -13.02
C ASP A 401 0.91 -1.13 -12.32
N GLU A 402 0.20 -1.14 -11.20
CA GLU A 402 -0.10 -2.38 -10.47
C GLU A 402 -1.03 -3.31 -11.26
N ALA A 403 -2.05 -2.78 -11.95
CA ALA A 403 -2.94 -3.60 -12.78
C ALA A 403 -2.17 -4.27 -13.93
N ALA A 404 -1.29 -3.52 -14.61
CA ALA A 404 -0.44 -4.06 -15.67
C ALA A 404 0.53 -5.13 -15.13
N SER A 405 1.14 -4.86 -13.97
CA SER A 405 2.04 -5.80 -13.29
C SER A 405 1.33 -7.09 -12.87
N CYS A 406 0.15 -6.98 -12.24
CA CYS A 406 -0.66 -8.14 -11.83
C CYS A 406 -1.09 -8.98 -13.03
N LEU A 407 -1.52 -8.34 -14.11
CA LEU A 407 -1.94 -9.03 -15.32
C LEU A 407 -0.78 -9.77 -15.97
N ARG A 408 0.40 -9.16 -16.04
CA ARG A 408 1.63 -9.81 -16.49
C ARG A 408 2.01 -11.00 -15.63
N LEU A 409 1.96 -10.86 -14.29
CA LEU A 409 2.25 -11.94 -13.34
C LEU A 409 1.28 -13.13 -13.50
N SER A 410 -0.02 -12.84 -13.65
CA SER A 410 -1.03 -13.88 -13.86
C SER A 410 -0.81 -14.62 -15.18
N ALA A 411 -0.35 -13.90 -16.21
CA ALA A 411 0.02 -14.50 -17.48
C ALA A 411 1.23 -15.47 -17.40
N TYR A 412 2.17 -15.22 -16.51
CA TYR A 412 3.32 -16.09 -16.27
C TYR A 412 3.04 -17.22 -15.24
N THR A 413 1.95 -17.12 -14.48
CA THR A 413 1.63 -18.11 -13.45
C THR A 413 0.85 -19.25 -14.08
N ALA A 414 1.41 -20.47 -14.04
CA ALA A 414 0.74 -21.66 -14.56
C ALA A 414 -0.63 -21.85 -13.86
N PRO A 415 -1.70 -22.14 -14.62
CA PRO A 415 -3.03 -22.41 -14.07
C PRO A 415 -3.02 -23.48 -12.98
N THR A 416 -3.95 -23.40 -12.04
CA THR A 416 -4.07 -24.36 -10.93
C THR A 416 -4.15 -25.80 -11.44
N SER A 417 -4.82 -26.01 -12.56
CA SER A 417 -4.92 -27.33 -13.22
C SER A 417 -3.56 -27.92 -13.63
N ILE A 418 -2.61 -27.09 -14.06
CA ILE A 418 -1.24 -27.55 -14.41
C ILE A 418 -0.49 -27.92 -13.12
N LYS A 419 -0.61 -27.11 -12.05
CA LYS A 419 0.02 -27.39 -10.75
C LYS A 419 -0.54 -28.67 -10.10
N GLU A 420 -1.85 -28.89 -10.20
CA GLU A 420 -2.49 -30.12 -9.71
C GLU A 420 -2.00 -31.36 -10.46
N LEU A 421 -1.86 -31.28 -11.79
CA LEU A 421 -1.30 -32.37 -12.59
C LEU A 421 0.18 -32.62 -12.22
N GLU A 422 0.97 -31.58 -12.01
CA GLU A 422 2.36 -31.73 -11.57
C GLU A 422 2.47 -32.34 -10.17
N ALA A 423 1.63 -31.92 -9.23
CA ALA A 423 1.57 -32.49 -7.89
C ALA A 423 1.17 -33.96 -7.93
N ARG A 424 0.15 -34.31 -8.73
CA ARG A 424 -0.31 -35.72 -8.87
C ARG A 424 0.74 -36.62 -9.53
N ILE A 425 1.47 -36.11 -10.50
CA ILE A 425 2.60 -36.83 -11.11
C ILE A 425 3.71 -37.08 -10.08
N ALA A 426 4.00 -36.12 -9.21
CA ALA A 426 5.00 -36.25 -8.15
C ALA A 426 4.58 -37.29 -7.09
N GLU A 427 3.30 -37.29 -6.68
CA GLU A 427 2.74 -38.31 -5.78
C GLU A 427 2.88 -39.72 -6.38
N LEU A 428 2.48 -39.89 -7.64
CA LEU A 428 2.59 -41.18 -8.33
C LEU A 428 4.06 -41.62 -8.51
N GLU A 429 5.01 -40.70 -8.61
CA GLU A 429 6.44 -41.07 -8.64
C GLU A 429 6.88 -41.65 -7.28
N GLN A 430 6.43 -41.10 -6.16
CA GLN A 430 6.71 -41.64 -4.83
C GLN A 430 6.03 -43.00 -4.59
N GLU A 431 4.77 -43.14 -5.03
CA GLU A 431 4.05 -44.42 -4.96
C GLU A 431 4.75 -45.52 -5.81
N LYS A 432 5.21 -45.16 -6.99
CA LYS A 432 5.99 -46.06 -7.88
C LYS A 432 7.33 -46.48 -7.25
N GLU A 433 8.07 -45.53 -6.63
CA GLU A 433 9.30 -45.87 -5.94
C GLU A 433 9.08 -46.80 -4.74
N THR A 434 7.99 -46.60 -4.00
CA THR A 434 7.61 -47.49 -2.91
C THR A 434 7.22 -48.90 -3.42
N ALA A 435 6.43 -48.97 -4.48
CA ALA A 435 6.08 -50.28 -5.10
C ALA A 435 7.29 -51.02 -5.65
N ILE A 436 8.31 -50.33 -6.18
CA ILE A 436 9.56 -50.95 -6.60
C ILE A 436 10.37 -51.45 -5.40
N LYS A 437 10.40 -50.70 -4.29
CA LYS A 437 11.09 -51.12 -3.05
C LYS A 437 10.45 -52.33 -2.37
N THR A 438 9.14 -52.53 -2.55
CA THR A 438 8.38 -53.65 -2.01
C THR A 438 8.31 -54.84 -3.00
N GLU A 439 8.98 -54.76 -4.15
CA GLU A 439 9.02 -55.75 -5.22
C GLU A 439 7.65 -56.02 -5.89
N GLU A 440 6.69 -55.10 -5.78
CA GLU A 440 5.37 -55.18 -6.40
C GLU A 440 5.39 -54.63 -7.84
N PHE A 441 6.03 -55.35 -8.75
CA PHE A 441 6.30 -54.90 -10.12
C PHE A 441 5.05 -54.71 -10.99
N GLU A 442 3.98 -55.45 -10.72
CA GLU A 442 2.70 -55.27 -11.43
C GLU A 442 2.05 -53.93 -11.10
N GLN A 443 2.00 -53.57 -9.81
CA GLN A 443 1.49 -52.25 -9.38
C GLN A 443 2.37 -51.11 -9.89
N ALA A 444 3.70 -51.25 -9.86
CA ALA A 444 4.62 -50.25 -10.41
C ALA A 444 4.39 -50.04 -11.93
N ALA A 445 4.03 -51.07 -12.68
CA ALA A 445 3.72 -50.96 -14.09
C ALA A 445 2.38 -50.27 -14.37
N GLU A 446 1.35 -50.48 -13.53
CA GLU A 446 0.08 -49.75 -13.61
C GLU A 446 0.24 -48.28 -13.28
N ILE A 447 0.96 -47.96 -12.19
CA ILE A 447 1.26 -46.58 -11.79
C ILE A 447 2.02 -45.88 -12.92
N LYS A 448 2.96 -46.52 -13.59
CA LYS A 448 3.69 -45.94 -14.72
C LYS A 448 2.76 -45.61 -15.89
N LYS A 449 1.80 -46.45 -16.22
CA LYS A 449 0.83 -46.18 -17.31
C LYS A 449 -0.03 -44.94 -16.97
N LEU A 450 -0.51 -44.83 -15.71
CA LEU A 450 -1.25 -43.67 -15.23
C LEU A 450 -0.40 -42.40 -15.32
N GLN A 451 0.86 -42.48 -14.88
CA GLN A 451 1.80 -41.35 -14.92
C GLN A 451 2.08 -40.91 -16.37
N ASP A 452 2.26 -41.84 -17.33
CA ASP A 452 2.49 -41.50 -18.73
C ASP A 452 1.24 -40.83 -19.36
N GLY A 453 0.04 -41.26 -18.96
CA GLY A 453 -1.21 -40.60 -19.34
C GLY A 453 -1.31 -39.16 -18.81
N LEU A 454 -1.00 -38.95 -17.53
CA LEU A 454 -1.00 -37.61 -16.91
C LEU A 454 0.10 -36.71 -17.48
N ARG A 455 1.29 -37.26 -17.80
CA ARG A 455 2.37 -36.51 -18.49
C ARG A 455 1.96 -36.05 -19.87
N THR A 456 1.19 -36.86 -20.60
CA THR A 456 0.64 -36.48 -21.91
C THR A 456 -0.39 -35.34 -21.77
N SER A 457 -1.28 -35.47 -20.78
CA SER A 457 -2.26 -34.43 -20.44
C SER A 457 -1.58 -33.12 -20.00
N LEU A 458 -0.52 -33.21 -19.18
CA LEU A 458 0.28 -32.07 -18.75
C LEU A 458 0.95 -31.38 -19.95
N LYS A 459 1.53 -32.13 -20.88
CA LYS A 459 2.12 -31.58 -22.12
C LYS A 459 1.07 -30.90 -22.99
N ALA A 460 -0.13 -31.48 -23.10
CA ALA A 460 -1.22 -30.85 -23.85
C ALA A 460 -1.71 -29.57 -23.18
N ALA A 461 -1.88 -29.58 -21.85
CA ALA A 461 -2.27 -28.42 -21.07
C ALA A 461 -1.22 -27.29 -21.14
N LYS A 462 0.08 -27.62 -21.04
CA LYS A 462 1.17 -26.62 -21.19
C LYS A 462 1.19 -26.01 -22.59
N ARG A 463 1.04 -26.83 -23.63
CA ARG A 463 0.98 -26.33 -25.03
C ARG A 463 -0.24 -25.45 -25.27
N ALA A 464 -1.41 -25.81 -24.74
CA ALA A 464 -2.61 -25.00 -24.83
C ALA A 464 -2.42 -23.67 -24.10
N TRP A 465 -1.81 -23.69 -22.92
CA TRP A 465 -1.48 -22.50 -22.16
C TRP A 465 -0.46 -21.60 -22.89
N GLU A 466 0.63 -22.16 -23.39
CA GLU A 466 1.63 -21.46 -24.20
C GLU A 466 1.02 -20.84 -25.46
N SER A 467 0.18 -21.60 -26.20
CA SER A 467 -0.47 -21.09 -27.42
C SER A 467 -1.46 -19.97 -27.15
N THR A 468 -2.09 -19.95 -25.99
CA THR A 468 -3.01 -18.87 -25.59
C THR A 468 -2.23 -17.60 -25.22
N HIS A 469 -0.97 -17.71 -24.80
CA HIS A 469 -0.13 -16.58 -24.40
C HIS A 469 0.73 -16.03 -25.54
N ASP A 470 1.11 -16.84 -26.52
CA ASP A 470 1.88 -16.38 -27.69
C ASP A 470 1.02 -15.64 -28.74
N SER A 471 -0.30 -15.78 -28.69
CA SER A 471 -1.22 -15.25 -29.70
C SER A 471 -2.13 -14.11 -29.24
N GLY A 472 -2.15 -13.76 -27.95
CA GLY A 472 -3.06 -12.75 -27.37
C GLY A 472 -2.32 -11.51 -26.89
N GLU A 473 -2.64 -10.33 -27.48
CA GLU A 473 -2.29 -9.06 -26.83
C GLU A 473 -2.95 -9.01 -25.46
N ILE A 474 -2.14 -8.99 -24.39
CA ILE A 474 -2.63 -8.84 -23.02
C ILE A 474 -3.09 -7.39 -22.86
N VAL A 475 -4.38 -7.17 -22.60
CA VAL A 475 -4.96 -5.83 -22.48
C VAL A 475 -5.43 -5.58 -21.06
N VAL A 476 -4.97 -4.50 -20.45
CA VAL A 476 -5.50 -4.00 -19.17
C VAL A 476 -6.87 -3.37 -19.41
N THR A 477 -7.87 -3.89 -18.72
CA THR A 477 -9.26 -3.44 -18.82
C THR A 477 -9.69 -2.66 -17.57
N ALA A 478 -10.86 -2.01 -17.64
CA ALA A 478 -11.46 -1.35 -16.48
C ALA A 478 -11.70 -2.30 -15.29
N ASP A 479 -11.98 -3.59 -15.57
CA ASP A 479 -12.21 -4.60 -14.54
C ASP A 479 -10.91 -4.95 -13.79
N ASN A 480 -9.78 -4.99 -14.47
CA ASN A 480 -8.49 -5.21 -13.84
C ASN A 480 -8.16 -4.06 -12.87
N VAL A 481 -8.41 -2.82 -13.29
CA VAL A 481 -8.24 -1.63 -12.42
C VAL A 481 -9.20 -1.70 -11.23
N ALA A 482 -10.46 -2.09 -11.44
CA ALA A 482 -11.43 -2.24 -10.37
C ALA A 482 -11.03 -3.32 -9.35
N GLU A 483 -10.37 -4.40 -9.81
CA GLU A 483 -9.83 -5.44 -8.93
C GLU A 483 -8.71 -4.89 -8.02
N ILE A 484 -7.79 -4.08 -8.55
CA ILE A 484 -6.74 -3.46 -7.74
C ILE A 484 -7.33 -2.49 -6.72
N VAL A 485 -8.27 -1.64 -7.14
CA VAL A 485 -8.98 -0.75 -6.19
C VAL A 485 -9.66 -1.55 -5.08
N SER A 486 -10.27 -2.70 -5.43
CA SER A 486 -10.89 -3.58 -4.42
C SER A 486 -9.87 -4.14 -3.43
N ARG A 487 -8.69 -4.50 -3.89
CA ARG A 487 -7.59 -4.98 -3.01
C ARG A 487 -7.08 -3.88 -2.09
N TRP A 488 -6.91 -2.66 -2.58
CA TRP A 488 -6.41 -1.52 -1.79
C TRP A 488 -7.40 -1.06 -0.73
N THR A 489 -8.66 -1.00 -1.11
CA THR A 489 -9.72 -0.40 -0.28
C THR A 489 -10.50 -1.42 0.53
N GLY A 490 -10.39 -2.71 0.20
CA GLY A 490 -11.22 -3.77 0.77
C GLY A 490 -12.67 -3.77 0.26
N ILE A 491 -13.00 -2.94 -0.76
CA ILE A 491 -14.34 -2.78 -1.29
C ILE A 491 -14.47 -3.61 -2.57
N PRO A 492 -15.45 -4.49 -2.70
CA PRO A 492 -15.64 -5.29 -3.91
C PRO A 492 -16.18 -4.44 -5.07
N VAL A 493 -15.30 -3.67 -5.72
CA VAL A 493 -15.69 -2.73 -6.81
C VAL A 493 -16.18 -3.44 -8.06
N GLN A 494 -15.69 -4.67 -8.34
CA GLN A 494 -16.08 -5.46 -9.51
C GLN A 494 -17.54 -5.94 -9.49
N SER A 495 -18.06 -6.28 -8.30
CA SER A 495 -19.44 -6.75 -8.17
C SER A 495 -20.49 -5.63 -8.19
N MET A 496 -20.07 -4.37 -8.32
CA MET A 496 -20.92 -3.21 -8.06
C MET A 496 -21.82 -2.77 -9.23
N GLN A 497 -21.62 -3.22 -10.46
CA GLN A 497 -22.42 -2.67 -11.56
C GLN A 497 -23.73 -3.42 -11.85
N GLU A 498 -23.76 -4.74 -11.82
CA GLU A 498 -25.01 -5.49 -12.07
C GLU A 498 -25.58 -6.13 -10.79
N GLU A 499 -24.74 -6.74 -9.94
CA GLU A 499 -25.19 -7.34 -8.68
C GLU A 499 -25.60 -6.31 -7.63
N GLU A 500 -25.00 -5.12 -7.60
CA GLU A 500 -25.36 -4.06 -6.64
C GLU A 500 -26.77 -3.53 -6.91
N SER A 501 -27.14 -3.34 -8.16
CA SER A 501 -28.50 -2.95 -8.53
C SER A 501 -29.54 -3.99 -8.08
N GLN A 502 -29.22 -5.27 -8.22
CA GLN A 502 -30.07 -6.36 -7.75
C GLN A 502 -30.08 -6.44 -6.21
N ARG A 503 -28.93 -6.32 -5.55
CA ARG A 503 -28.83 -6.29 -4.08
C ARG A 503 -29.61 -5.11 -3.49
N LEU A 504 -29.53 -3.93 -4.11
CA LEU A 504 -30.29 -2.75 -3.68
C LEU A 504 -31.80 -2.92 -3.89
N LEU A 505 -32.22 -3.62 -4.94
CA LEU A 505 -33.61 -3.97 -5.15
C LEU A 505 -34.16 -4.89 -4.04
N HIS A 506 -33.36 -5.90 -3.64
CA HIS A 506 -33.71 -6.86 -2.59
C HIS A 506 -33.22 -6.48 -1.18
N LEU A 507 -32.77 -5.23 -0.99
CA LEU A 507 -32.21 -4.76 0.28
C LEU A 507 -33.17 -4.99 1.46
N GLU A 508 -34.46 -4.79 1.27
CA GLU A 508 -35.47 -5.03 2.30
C GLU A 508 -35.49 -6.49 2.76
N GLU A 509 -35.42 -7.45 1.82
CA GLU A 509 -35.42 -8.87 2.12
C GLU A 509 -34.14 -9.29 2.87
N VAL A 510 -32.98 -8.68 2.47
CA VAL A 510 -31.71 -8.93 3.13
C VAL A 510 -31.73 -8.41 4.58
N LEU A 511 -32.26 -7.22 4.80
CA LEU A 511 -32.37 -6.65 6.15
C LEU A 511 -33.32 -7.45 7.03
N HIS A 512 -34.44 -7.94 6.49
CA HIS A 512 -35.40 -8.76 7.22
C HIS A 512 -34.90 -10.16 7.60
N LYS A 513 -33.82 -10.67 7.00
CA LYS A 513 -33.17 -11.89 7.46
C LYS A 513 -32.60 -11.76 8.87
N ARG A 514 -32.19 -10.55 9.25
CA ARG A 514 -31.60 -10.27 10.59
C ARG A 514 -32.52 -9.49 11.51
N VAL A 515 -33.32 -8.57 10.95
CA VAL A 515 -34.22 -7.69 11.71
C VAL A 515 -35.66 -8.14 11.51
N ILE A 516 -36.26 -8.60 12.59
CA ILE A 516 -37.62 -9.10 12.62
C ILE A 516 -38.55 -7.95 13.02
N GLY A 517 -39.66 -7.85 12.28
CA GLY A 517 -40.56 -6.72 12.42
C GLY A 517 -39.98 -5.43 11.85
N GLN A 518 -40.45 -4.29 12.30
CA GLN A 518 -39.97 -2.95 11.92
C GLN A 518 -40.09 -2.68 10.40
N ASP A 519 -41.11 -3.22 9.74
CA ASP A 519 -41.27 -3.19 8.28
C ASP A 519 -41.19 -1.78 7.71
N GLU A 520 -41.84 -0.80 8.38
CA GLU A 520 -41.84 0.61 7.96
C GLU A 520 -40.43 1.23 8.10
N ALA A 521 -39.69 0.86 9.14
CA ALA A 521 -38.32 1.33 9.34
C ALA A 521 -37.39 0.80 8.28
N VAL A 522 -37.51 -0.48 7.95
CA VAL A 522 -36.70 -1.15 6.92
C VAL A 522 -36.99 -0.58 5.53
N LYS A 523 -38.28 -0.39 5.19
CA LYS A 523 -38.72 0.22 3.91
C LYS A 523 -38.22 1.65 3.76
N ALA A 524 -38.35 2.49 4.79
CA ALA A 524 -37.89 3.87 4.77
C ALA A 524 -36.39 3.95 4.56
N LEU A 525 -35.62 3.12 5.31
CA LEU A 525 -34.17 3.02 5.21
C LEU A 525 -33.73 2.57 3.82
N ALA A 526 -34.31 1.48 3.30
CA ALA A 526 -34.00 0.95 1.98
C ALA A 526 -34.29 1.96 0.85
N LYS A 527 -35.40 2.66 0.93
CA LYS A 527 -35.75 3.71 -0.03
C LYS A 527 -34.76 4.86 -0.02
N ALA A 528 -34.34 5.33 1.14
CA ALA A 528 -33.38 6.42 1.28
C ALA A 528 -31.97 6.01 0.81
N VAL A 529 -31.52 4.80 1.14
CA VAL A 529 -30.25 4.25 0.68
C VAL A 529 -30.22 4.09 -0.84
N ARG A 530 -31.31 3.58 -1.45
CA ARG A 530 -31.43 3.49 -2.92
C ARG A 530 -31.28 4.87 -3.57
N ARG A 531 -31.96 5.92 -3.03
CA ARG A 531 -31.79 7.30 -3.56
C ARG A 531 -30.36 7.81 -3.48
N GLY A 532 -29.68 7.56 -2.37
CA GLY A 532 -28.30 7.97 -2.17
C GLY A 532 -27.31 7.30 -3.15
N ARG A 533 -27.51 6.00 -3.40
CA ARG A 533 -26.62 5.20 -4.28
C ARG A 533 -26.83 5.44 -5.77
N VAL A 534 -28.03 5.75 -6.21
CA VAL A 534 -28.34 6.03 -7.63
C VAL A 534 -27.79 7.41 -8.09
N GLY A 535 -27.22 8.20 -7.16
CA GLY A 535 -26.61 9.49 -7.53
C GLY A 535 -27.61 10.66 -7.67
N LEU A 536 -28.83 10.51 -7.17
CA LEU A 536 -29.84 11.60 -7.13
C LEU A 536 -29.62 12.57 -5.96
N LYS A 537 -28.58 12.34 -5.15
CA LYS A 537 -28.23 13.15 -3.99
C LYS A 537 -27.03 14.04 -4.29
N ASP A 538 -26.89 15.14 -3.53
CA ASP A 538 -25.71 16.02 -3.57
C ASP A 538 -24.42 15.21 -3.33
N PRO A 539 -23.46 15.24 -4.25
CA PRO A 539 -22.22 14.48 -4.14
C PRO A 539 -21.36 14.90 -2.93
N ASN A 540 -21.64 16.06 -2.33
CA ASN A 540 -20.92 16.53 -1.16
C ASN A 540 -21.46 16.01 0.17
N ARG A 541 -22.58 15.30 0.20
CA ARG A 541 -23.20 14.79 1.42
C ARG A 541 -22.97 13.29 1.62
N PRO A 542 -23.02 12.77 2.86
CA PRO A 542 -22.99 11.34 3.14
C PRO A 542 -24.04 10.55 2.33
N ILE A 543 -23.81 9.25 2.09
CA ILE A 543 -24.76 8.37 1.35
C ILE A 543 -26.17 8.46 1.94
N GLY A 544 -26.27 8.48 3.27
CA GLY A 544 -27.53 8.63 3.99
C GLY A 544 -27.29 9.10 5.41
N SER A 545 -28.26 9.84 5.96
CA SER A 545 -28.25 10.32 7.34
C SER A 545 -29.61 10.01 7.99
N PHE A 546 -29.60 9.23 9.07
CA PHE A 546 -30.80 8.70 9.68
C PHE A 546 -30.81 8.93 11.18
N LEU A 547 -32.00 9.26 11.70
CA LEU A 547 -32.24 9.31 13.14
C LEU A 547 -33.22 8.20 13.53
N PHE A 548 -32.73 7.21 14.28
CA PHE A 548 -33.50 6.07 14.76
C PHE A 548 -34.05 6.35 16.16
N LEU A 549 -35.35 6.39 16.28
CA LEU A 549 -36.10 6.72 17.48
C LEU A 549 -36.85 5.50 17.99
N GLY A 550 -36.90 5.31 19.30
CA GLY A 550 -37.66 4.23 19.87
C GLY A 550 -37.12 3.69 21.18
N PRO A 551 -37.86 2.82 21.87
CA PRO A 551 -37.44 2.24 23.14
C PRO A 551 -36.18 1.38 22.99
N THR A 552 -35.59 1.05 24.13
CA THR A 552 -34.39 0.20 24.15
C THR A 552 -34.73 -1.23 23.72
N GLY A 553 -33.83 -1.91 22.98
CA GLY A 553 -33.98 -3.33 22.65
C GLY A 553 -34.96 -3.66 21.52
N VAL A 554 -35.38 -2.68 20.69
CA VAL A 554 -36.26 -2.89 19.51
C VAL A 554 -35.53 -3.17 18.21
N GLY A 555 -34.20 -3.19 18.21
CA GLY A 555 -33.41 -3.57 17.03
C GLY A 555 -32.67 -2.45 16.33
N LYS A 556 -32.61 -1.20 16.88
CA LYS A 556 -31.92 -0.05 16.25
C LYS A 556 -30.46 -0.36 15.86
N THR A 557 -29.67 -0.84 16.79
CA THR A 557 -28.25 -1.20 16.57
C THR A 557 -28.12 -2.43 15.65
N GLU A 558 -29.04 -3.38 15.72
CA GLU A 558 -29.02 -4.57 14.86
C GLU A 558 -29.32 -4.22 13.40
N LEU A 559 -30.25 -3.29 13.16
CA LEU A 559 -30.52 -2.78 11.82
C LEU A 559 -29.30 -2.04 11.25
N SER A 560 -28.56 -1.29 12.08
CA SER A 560 -27.32 -0.63 11.66
C SER A 560 -26.24 -1.64 11.26
N LYS A 561 -26.10 -2.76 11.98
CA LYS A 561 -25.20 -3.86 11.64
C LYS A 561 -25.61 -4.58 10.36
N ALA A 562 -26.91 -4.90 10.24
CA ALA A 562 -27.45 -5.53 9.05
C ALA A 562 -27.27 -4.64 7.80
N LEU A 563 -27.37 -3.31 7.96
CA LEU A 563 -27.11 -2.36 6.89
C LEU A 563 -25.61 -2.34 6.50
N ALA A 564 -24.69 -2.36 7.48
CA ALA A 564 -23.25 -2.42 7.21
C ALA A 564 -22.89 -3.68 6.40
N GLU A 565 -23.41 -4.84 6.81
CA GLU A 565 -23.22 -6.10 6.09
C GLU A 565 -23.81 -6.05 4.67
N ALA A 566 -25.02 -5.52 4.52
CA ALA A 566 -25.70 -5.46 3.24
C ALA A 566 -25.00 -4.51 2.23
N LEU A 567 -24.48 -3.36 2.71
CA LEU A 567 -23.89 -2.33 1.85
C LEU A 567 -22.38 -2.50 1.63
N PHE A 568 -21.67 -2.98 2.64
CA PHE A 568 -20.21 -3.02 2.65
C PHE A 568 -19.64 -4.45 2.75
N GLY A 569 -20.51 -5.47 2.87
CA GLY A 569 -20.11 -6.88 2.88
C GLY A 569 -19.59 -7.41 4.22
N ASP A 570 -19.40 -6.54 5.22
CA ASP A 570 -18.92 -6.90 6.56
C ASP A 570 -19.73 -6.16 7.63
N GLU A 571 -20.17 -6.89 8.67
CA GLU A 571 -20.85 -6.29 9.83
C GLU A 571 -19.90 -5.40 10.66
N ASN A 572 -18.58 -5.63 10.55
CA ASN A 572 -17.55 -4.83 11.23
C ASN A 572 -17.26 -3.51 10.50
N ALA A 573 -17.76 -3.33 9.28
CA ALA A 573 -17.73 -2.04 8.58
C ALA A 573 -18.66 -1.00 9.25
N MET A 574 -18.65 -0.98 10.60
CA MET A 574 -19.43 -0.07 11.43
C MET A 574 -18.54 0.60 12.47
N VAL A 575 -18.48 1.93 12.42
CA VAL A 575 -17.85 2.77 13.44
C VAL A 575 -18.89 3.17 14.47
N ARG A 576 -18.87 2.57 15.64
CA ARG A 576 -19.77 2.92 16.75
C ARG A 576 -19.12 3.92 17.70
N ILE A 577 -19.87 4.98 18.04
CA ILE A 577 -19.48 6.01 18.99
C ILE A 577 -20.66 6.20 19.97
N ASP A 578 -20.38 5.98 21.25
CA ASP A 578 -21.36 6.15 22.33
C ASP A 578 -21.30 7.62 22.81
N MET A 579 -22.40 8.33 22.65
CA MET A 579 -22.48 9.74 23.01
C MET A 579 -22.49 9.98 24.53
N SER A 580 -22.68 8.94 25.33
CA SER A 580 -22.52 9.04 26.79
C SER A 580 -21.07 9.39 27.20
N GLU A 581 -20.09 9.10 26.35
CA GLU A 581 -18.68 9.48 26.56
C GLU A 581 -18.38 10.93 26.15
N TYR A 582 -19.31 11.60 25.45
CA TYR A 582 -19.17 12.94 24.87
C TYR A 582 -20.16 13.97 25.43
N MET A 583 -20.50 13.83 26.69
CA MET A 583 -21.42 14.73 27.41
C MET A 583 -20.78 16.08 27.75
N GLU A 584 -19.47 16.09 27.98
CA GLU A 584 -18.72 17.29 28.33
C GLU A 584 -18.17 18.04 27.11
N LYS A 585 -18.05 19.37 27.21
CA LYS A 585 -17.54 20.21 26.11
C LYS A 585 -16.12 19.82 25.67
N HIS A 586 -15.27 19.44 26.62
CA HIS A 586 -13.90 19.05 26.34
C HIS A 586 -13.76 17.68 25.65
N SER A 587 -14.81 16.87 25.66
CA SER A 587 -14.78 15.56 25.01
C SER A 587 -14.79 15.62 23.48
N VAL A 588 -15.17 16.78 22.90
CA VAL A 588 -15.16 17.01 21.44
C VAL A 588 -13.74 16.91 20.84
N SER A 589 -12.73 17.40 21.58
CA SER A 589 -11.33 17.24 21.15
C SER A 589 -10.87 15.79 21.06
N ARG A 590 -11.43 14.89 21.88
CA ARG A 590 -11.19 13.45 21.76
C ARG A 590 -11.83 12.85 20.51
N MET A 591 -12.89 13.47 20.00
CA MET A 591 -13.62 13.01 18.82
C MET A 591 -12.91 13.38 17.52
N VAL A 592 -12.45 14.64 17.42
CA VAL A 592 -11.87 15.22 16.20
C VAL A 592 -10.34 15.35 16.27
N GLY A 593 -9.78 15.36 17.46
CA GLY A 593 -8.37 15.59 17.74
C GLY A 593 -8.14 16.92 18.44
N SER A 594 -7.09 17.00 19.24
CA SER A 594 -6.69 18.22 19.97
C SER A 594 -6.00 19.20 19.03
N PRO A 595 -6.22 20.52 19.19
CA PRO A 595 -5.46 21.52 18.44
C PRO A 595 -3.96 21.49 18.79
N PRO A 596 -3.08 22.02 17.90
CA PRO A 596 -1.66 22.12 18.18
C PRO A 596 -1.35 22.80 19.51
N GLY A 597 -0.49 22.20 20.32
CA GLY A 597 -0.07 22.72 21.62
C GLY A 597 -0.88 22.21 22.83
N TYR A 598 -1.91 21.41 22.62
CA TYR A 598 -2.65 20.75 23.73
C TYR A 598 -2.22 19.29 23.89
N VAL A 599 -2.38 18.76 25.11
CA VAL A 599 -2.10 17.34 25.44
C VAL A 599 -3.00 16.45 24.59
N GLY A 600 -2.42 15.40 23.97
CA GLY A 600 -3.16 14.47 23.09
C GLY A 600 -3.19 14.89 21.59
N TYR A 601 -2.43 15.89 21.17
CA TYR A 601 -2.32 16.29 19.76
C TYR A 601 -1.82 15.16 18.84
N GLU A 602 -0.91 14.30 19.32
CA GLU A 602 -0.34 13.19 18.55
C GLU A 602 -1.30 11.97 18.45
N GLU A 603 -2.28 11.84 19.36
CA GLU A 603 -3.17 10.68 19.42
C GLU A 603 -4.27 10.65 18.34
N GLY A 604 -4.48 11.77 17.64
CA GLY A 604 -5.57 11.90 16.66
C GLY A 604 -6.98 11.80 17.28
N GLY A 605 -8.02 12.15 16.53
CA GLY A 605 -9.40 12.05 17.01
C GLY A 605 -9.99 10.65 16.79
N GLN A 606 -10.76 10.15 17.77
CA GLN A 606 -11.34 8.80 17.68
C GLN A 606 -12.30 8.62 16.49
N LEU A 607 -13.11 9.61 16.17
CA LEU A 607 -14.00 9.57 15.00
C LEU A 607 -13.19 9.77 13.72
N SER A 608 -12.37 10.81 13.67
CA SER A 608 -11.60 11.19 12.49
C SER A 608 -10.67 10.05 12.03
N GLU A 609 -9.92 9.44 12.96
CA GLU A 609 -9.04 8.31 12.65
C GLU A 609 -9.80 7.05 12.21
N LYS A 610 -10.90 6.69 12.87
CA LYS A 610 -11.67 5.50 12.50
C LYS A 610 -12.31 5.64 11.13
N VAL A 611 -12.87 6.81 10.79
CA VAL A 611 -13.48 7.06 9.48
C VAL A 611 -12.40 7.20 8.40
N ARG A 612 -11.27 7.82 8.69
CA ARG A 612 -10.15 7.91 7.76
C ARG A 612 -9.63 6.53 7.35
N ARG A 613 -9.53 5.60 8.32
CA ARG A 613 -9.11 4.21 8.06
C ARG A 613 -10.19 3.39 7.36
N ASN A 614 -11.47 3.70 7.62
CA ASN A 614 -12.61 2.98 7.06
C ASN A 614 -13.61 3.98 6.45
N PRO A 615 -13.29 4.59 5.30
CA PRO A 615 -14.14 5.62 4.68
C PRO A 615 -15.47 5.06 4.13
N TYR A 616 -15.58 3.74 4.01
CA TYR A 616 -16.77 3.01 3.62
C TYR A 616 -17.34 2.27 4.82
N SER A 617 -18.12 2.96 5.62
CA SER A 617 -18.66 2.40 6.85
C SER A 617 -19.99 3.01 7.24
N VAL A 618 -20.71 2.32 8.11
CA VAL A 618 -21.83 2.88 8.84
C VAL A 618 -21.29 3.54 10.10
N VAL A 619 -21.47 4.84 10.23
CA VAL A 619 -21.09 5.57 11.45
C VAL A 619 -22.32 5.67 12.34
N LEU A 620 -22.29 4.96 13.46
CA LEU A 620 -23.37 4.89 14.44
C LEU A 620 -23.06 5.77 15.65
N PHE A 621 -23.83 6.84 15.81
CA PHE A 621 -23.84 7.67 17.03
C PHE A 621 -24.95 7.17 17.94
N ASP A 622 -24.57 6.45 19.02
CA ASP A 622 -25.54 5.87 19.94
C ASP A 622 -25.89 6.87 21.05
N GLU A 623 -27.17 6.94 21.42
CA GLU A 623 -27.70 7.85 22.44
C GLU A 623 -27.41 9.35 22.20
N ILE A 624 -27.67 9.82 20.96
CA ILE A 624 -27.34 11.19 20.50
C ILE A 624 -27.91 12.31 21.41
N GLU A 625 -29.01 12.07 22.10
CA GLU A 625 -29.59 13.03 23.04
C GLU A 625 -28.69 13.37 24.24
N LYS A 626 -27.67 12.55 24.50
CA LYS A 626 -26.71 12.79 25.58
C LYS A 626 -25.50 13.63 25.14
N ALA A 627 -25.34 13.83 23.84
CA ALA A 627 -24.19 14.55 23.28
C ALA A 627 -24.17 16.03 23.71
N SER A 628 -22.97 16.56 23.91
CA SER A 628 -22.82 18.01 24.16
C SER A 628 -23.24 18.83 22.94
N PRO A 629 -23.68 20.09 23.11
CA PRO A 629 -24.09 20.97 22.01
C PRO A 629 -23.01 21.16 20.95
N GLU A 630 -21.75 21.02 21.28
CA GLU A 630 -20.61 21.17 20.37
C GLU A 630 -20.47 20.00 19.38
N VAL A 631 -20.88 18.78 19.79
CA VAL A 631 -20.96 17.62 18.92
C VAL A 631 -21.94 17.86 17.77
N PHE A 632 -23.07 18.50 18.04
CA PHE A 632 -24.05 18.83 17.00
C PHE A 632 -23.49 19.79 15.95
N ASN A 633 -22.59 20.72 16.32
CA ASN A 633 -21.94 21.59 15.34
C ASN A 633 -21.02 20.81 14.39
N ILE A 634 -20.32 19.80 14.89
CA ILE A 634 -19.51 18.90 14.05
C ILE A 634 -20.42 18.06 13.14
N LEU A 635 -21.50 17.50 13.69
CA LEU A 635 -22.44 16.73 12.90
C LEU A 635 -23.11 17.57 11.81
N LEU A 636 -23.41 18.85 12.07
CA LEU A 636 -23.90 19.76 11.05
C LEU A 636 -22.92 19.90 9.88
N GLN A 637 -21.63 20.03 10.16
CA GLN A 637 -20.60 20.08 9.12
C GLN A 637 -20.53 18.76 8.33
N VAL A 638 -20.59 17.60 9.02
CA VAL A 638 -20.64 16.29 8.35
C VAL A 638 -21.85 16.16 7.44
N LEU A 639 -23.03 16.60 7.91
CA LEU A 639 -24.28 16.44 7.17
C LEU A 639 -24.40 17.40 5.97
N ASP A 640 -23.76 18.57 6.00
CA ASP A 640 -23.79 19.55 4.90
C ASP A 640 -22.63 19.39 3.94
N ASP A 641 -21.40 19.39 4.46
CA ASP A 641 -20.18 19.44 3.67
C ASP A 641 -19.61 18.05 3.40
N GLY A 642 -20.10 17.01 4.10
CA GLY A 642 -19.62 15.63 4.00
C GLY A 642 -18.17 15.43 4.45
N HIS A 643 -17.59 16.38 5.17
CA HIS A 643 -16.24 16.25 5.72
C HIS A 643 -16.10 17.00 7.05
N ILE A 644 -15.07 16.62 7.81
CA ILE A 644 -14.60 17.39 8.97
C ILE A 644 -13.12 17.69 8.82
N THR A 645 -12.68 18.75 9.49
CA THR A 645 -11.25 19.03 9.62
C THR A 645 -10.80 18.56 10.99
N ASP A 646 -9.80 17.64 11.02
CA ASP A 646 -9.26 17.12 12.28
C ASP A 646 -8.36 18.15 13.00
N GLY A 647 -7.95 17.82 14.23
CA GLY A 647 -7.07 18.70 15.02
C GLY A 647 -5.70 18.95 14.38
N GLN A 648 -5.30 18.15 13.39
CA GLN A 648 -4.07 18.30 12.62
C GLN A 648 -4.26 19.07 11.31
N GLY A 649 -5.48 19.58 11.04
CA GLY A 649 -5.79 20.32 9.83
C GLY A 649 -6.13 19.45 8.61
N ARG A 650 -6.17 18.13 8.73
CA ARG A 650 -6.49 17.20 7.64
C ARG A 650 -7.99 17.10 7.45
N LYS A 651 -8.43 17.03 6.20
CA LYS A 651 -9.83 16.76 5.85
C LYS A 651 -10.11 15.26 5.94
N VAL A 652 -11.14 14.91 6.71
CA VAL A 652 -11.66 13.53 6.82
C VAL A 652 -12.99 13.47 6.11
N ASP A 653 -13.10 12.62 5.09
CA ASP A 653 -14.26 12.54 4.19
C ASP A 653 -15.31 11.54 4.73
N PHE A 654 -16.57 11.98 4.77
CA PHE A 654 -17.75 11.20 5.16
C PHE A 654 -18.70 10.93 3.99
N LYS A 655 -18.38 11.35 2.77
CA LYS A 655 -19.27 11.24 1.60
C LYS A 655 -19.67 9.81 1.28
N ASN A 656 -18.80 8.87 1.59
CA ASN A 656 -19.02 7.45 1.36
C ASN A 656 -19.53 6.71 2.61
N THR A 657 -19.89 7.41 3.68
CA THR A 657 -20.43 6.82 4.91
C THR A 657 -21.96 6.92 4.95
N VAL A 658 -22.56 6.03 5.74
CA VAL A 658 -23.96 6.14 6.17
C VAL A 658 -23.98 6.56 7.63
N ILE A 659 -24.59 7.70 7.93
CA ILE A 659 -24.68 8.24 9.28
C ILE A 659 -25.97 7.75 9.92
N ILE A 660 -25.86 7.05 11.03
CA ILE A 660 -27.00 6.62 11.84
C ILE A 660 -26.85 7.18 13.26
N MET A 661 -27.87 7.86 13.70
CA MET A 661 -27.96 8.37 15.07
C MET A 661 -29.09 7.65 15.78
N THR A 662 -28.85 7.09 16.97
CA THR A 662 -29.94 6.48 17.76
C THR A 662 -30.32 7.35 18.93
N SER A 663 -31.60 7.36 19.27
CA SER A 663 -32.09 8.04 20.45
C SER A 663 -33.21 7.24 21.11
N ASN A 664 -33.29 7.35 22.43
CA ASN A 664 -34.39 6.83 23.22
C ASN A 664 -35.43 7.93 23.54
N ALA A 665 -35.25 9.15 23.02
CA ALA A 665 -36.21 10.23 23.15
C ALA A 665 -37.54 9.83 22.50
N GLY A 666 -38.63 10.23 23.09
CA GLY A 666 -39.97 9.84 22.63
C GLY A 666 -40.44 8.43 23.04
N ALA A 667 -39.58 7.64 23.72
CA ALA A 667 -39.94 6.28 24.13
C ALA A 667 -41.20 6.20 25.00
N ARG A 668 -41.47 7.20 25.83
CA ARG A 668 -42.70 7.27 26.66
C ARG A 668 -43.94 7.49 25.81
N SER A 669 -43.87 8.34 24.80
CA SER A 669 -44.92 8.61 23.83
C SER A 669 -45.23 7.42 22.91
N ILE A 670 -44.21 6.58 22.64
CA ILE A 670 -44.31 5.33 21.90
C ILE A 670 -44.97 4.23 22.77
N ALA A 671 -44.62 4.13 24.04
CA ALA A 671 -45.09 3.08 24.95
C ALA A 671 -46.54 3.30 25.43
N ALA A 672 -47.00 4.53 25.50
CA ALA A 672 -48.35 4.91 25.96
C ALA A 672 -48.90 6.01 25.05
N PRO A 673 -49.40 5.68 23.86
CA PRO A 673 -50.06 6.67 23.02
C PRO A 673 -51.28 7.27 23.77
N LYS A 674 -51.30 8.61 23.90
CA LYS A 674 -52.40 9.32 24.50
C LYS A 674 -53.68 9.07 23.66
N ARG A 675 -54.56 8.18 24.13
CA ARG A 675 -55.89 8.01 23.54
C ARG A 675 -56.72 9.23 23.85
N LEU A 676 -56.86 10.13 22.91
CA LEU A 676 -57.80 11.21 22.90
C LEU A 676 -58.99 10.82 22.02
N GLY A 677 -60.07 10.35 22.66
CA GLY A 677 -61.37 10.22 22.02
C GLY A 677 -61.74 8.82 21.55
N PHE A 678 -63.03 8.52 21.75
CA PHE A 678 -63.71 7.33 21.26
C PHE A 678 -63.88 7.47 19.73
N THR A 679 -63.19 6.70 18.93
CA THR A 679 -63.65 6.34 17.55
C THR A 679 -62.81 5.19 16.95
N SER A 680 -63.54 4.20 16.42
CA SER A 680 -63.32 3.33 15.24
C SER A 680 -61.93 2.65 15.01
N VAL A 681 -62.01 1.43 14.59
CA VAL A 681 -60.95 0.52 14.13
C VAL A 681 -59.91 1.28 13.31
N GLU A 682 -58.77 1.62 13.94
CA GLU A 682 -57.60 2.23 13.26
C GLU A 682 -56.84 1.16 12.50
N THR A 683 -56.49 1.46 11.27
CA THR A 683 -55.53 0.61 10.53
C THR A 683 -54.15 0.72 11.17
N PRO A 684 -53.31 -0.32 11.10
CA PRO A 684 -51.92 -0.29 11.64
C PRO A 684 -51.11 0.92 11.15
N GLU A 685 -51.35 1.37 9.93
CA GLU A 685 -50.67 2.54 9.30
C GLU A 685 -51.08 3.86 10.00
N GLN A 686 -52.36 4.03 10.31
CA GLN A 686 -52.86 5.24 11.01
C GLN A 686 -52.31 5.31 12.46
N SER A 687 -52.19 4.18 13.13
CA SER A 687 -51.59 4.09 14.46
C SER A 687 -50.11 4.47 14.44
N TYR A 688 -49.37 4.03 13.42
CA TYR A 688 -47.96 4.38 13.23
C TYR A 688 -47.78 5.88 12.93
N GLU A 689 -48.60 6.46 12.08
CA GLU A 689 -48.55 7.89 11.77
C GLU A 689 -48.82 8.77 13.00
N MET A 690 -49.82 8.42 13.81
CA MET A 690 -50.10 9.14 15.05
C MET A 690 -48.93 9.03 16.06
N MET A 691 -48.37 7.85 16.20
CA MET A 691 -47.20 7.62 17.04
C MET A 691 -46.00 8.46 16.53
N LYS A 692 -45.71 8.44 15.22
CA LYS A 692 -44.67 9.23 14.59
C LYS A 692 -44.83 10.72 14.86
N LYS A 693 -46.05 11.24 14.75
CA LYS A 693 -46.39 12.64 15.00
C LYS A 693 -46.13 13.05 16.46
N GLY A 694 -46.53 12.22 17.42
CA GLY A 694 -46.28 12.47 18.85
C GLY A 694 -44.82 12.48 19.21
N VAL A 695 -44.06 11.54 18.62
CA VAL A 695 -42.59 11.47 18.80
C VAL A 695 -41.91 12.68 18.16
N MET A 696 -42.36 13.10 16.97
CA MET A 696 -41.76 14.26 16.29
C MET A 696 -41.96 15.56 17.07
N ASP A 697 -43.09 15.72 17.74
CA ASP A 697 -43.31 16.91 18.58
C ASP A 697 -42.40 16.91 19.85
N GLU A 698 -42.14 15.76 20.42
CA GLU A 698 -41.18 15.64 21.55
C GLU A 698 -39.74 15.92 21.10
N ILE A 699 -39.32 15.44 19.92
CA ILE A 699 -37.99 15.62 19.36
C ILE A 699 -37.71 17.06 18.99
N LYS A 700 -38.65 17.82 18.48
CA LYS A 700 -38.53 19.27 18.24
C LYS A 700 -38.16 20.06 19.49
N ASN A 701 -38.46 19.55 20.69
CA ASN A 701 -38.09 20.17 21.96
C ASN A 701 -36.63 19.83 22.37
N ILE A 702 -36.09 18.73 21.85
CA ILE A 702 -34.73 18.22 22.22
C ILE A 702 -33.69 18.70 21.23
N PHE A 703 -34.01 18.60 19.96
CA PHE A 703 -33.08 18.93 18.87
C PHE A 703 -33.44 20.24 18.17
N LYS A 704 -32.43 21.01 17.80
CA LYS A 704 -32.65 22.25 17.04
C LYS A 704 -33.25 21.96 15.66
N PRO A 705 -34.20 22.80 15.17
CA PRO A 705 -34.82 22.62 13.85
C PRO A 705 -33.77 22.53 12.70
N GLU A 706 -32.68 23.30 12.83
CA GLU A 706 -31.57 23.29 11.88
C GLU A 706 -30.94 21.90 11.72
N PHE A 707 -30.74 21.17 12.81
CA PHE A 707 -30.20 19.82 12.80
C PHE A 707 -31.19 18.81 12.18
N LEU A 708 -32.44 18.87 12.58
CA LEU A 708 -33.48 17.97 12.08
C LEU A 708 -33.71 18.11 10.57
N ASN A 709 -33.59 19.31 10.02
CA ASN A 709 -33.81 19.59 8.59
C ASN A 709 -32.65 19.06 7.69
N ARG A 710 -31.51 18.69 8.27
CA ARG A 710 -30.34 18.14 7.56
C ARG A 710 -30.32 16.61 7.54
N ILE A 711 -31.16 15.98 8.36
CA ILE A 711 -31.32 14.53 8.41
C ILE A 711 -32.21 14.09 7.25
N ASP A 712 -31.78 13.07 6.50
CA ASP A 712 -32.51 12.59 5.33
C ASP A 712 -33.83 11.92 5.70
N ASP A 713 -33.88 11.16 6.79
CA ASP A 713 -35.09 10.54 7.30
C ASP A 713 -35.03 10.26 8.80
N ILE A 714 -36.22 10.37 9.44
CA ILE A 714 -36.40 10.08 10.86
C ILE A 714 -37.26 8.84 10.97
N ILE A 715 -36.64 7.76 11.47
CA ILE A 715 -37.24 6.43 11.51
C ILE A 715 -37.65 6.09 12.93
N VAL A 716 -38.97 5.82 13.13
CA VAL A 716 -39.50 5.48 14.44
C VAL A 716 -39.71 3.98 14.53
N PHE A 717 -39.11 3.37 15.56
CA PHE A 717 -39.23 1.94 15.86
C PHE A 717 -40.36 1.69 16.82
N HIS A 718 -41.21 0.71 16.53
CA HIS A 718 -42.30 0.31 17.41
C HIS A 718 -41.84 -0.73 18.45
N PRO A 719 -42.58 -0.87 19.58
CA PRO A 719 -42.34 -1.95 20.54
C PRO A 719 -42.58 -3.32 19.87
N LEU A 720 -41.75 -4.31 20.24
CA LEU A 720 -41.86 -5.66 19.68
C LEU A 720 -43.12 -6.40 20.19
N GLU A 721 -43.81 -7.08 19.29
CA GLU A 721 -44.97 -7.93 19.58
C GLU A 721 -44.53 -9.34 19.98
N LYS A 722 -45.41 -10.12 20.65
CA LYS A 722 -45.07 -11.48 21.10
C LYS A 722 -44.61 -12.42 19.99
N GLU A 723 -45.20 -12.29 18.82
CA GLU A 723 -44.88 -13.09 17.63
C GLU A 723 -43.49 -12.76 17.12
N GLU A 724 -43.15 -11.47 17.09
CA GLU A 724 -41.83 -10.98 16.68
C GLU A 724 -40.74 -11.45 17.63
N ILE A 725 -40.99 -11.39 18.94
CA ILE A 725 -40.11 -11.88 19.98
C ILE A 725 -39.83 -13.37 19.81
N THR A 726 -40.85 -14.17 19.53
CA THR A 726 -40.72 -15.60 19.29
C THR A 726 -39.84 -15.89 18.07
N ARG A 727 -39.99 -15.09 17.01
CA ARG A 727 -39.12 -15.17 15.81
C ARG A 727 -37.68 -14.77 16.12
N ILE A 728 -37.46 -13.72 16.94
CA ILE A 728 -36.11 -13.30 17.38
C ILE A 728 -35.44 -14.41 18.19
N VAL A 729 -36.15 -15.04 19.14
CA VAL A 729 -35.62 -16.19 19.91
C VAL A 729 -35.21 -17.31 18.97
N ARG A 730 -36.00 -17.61 17.96
CA ARG A 730 -35.67 -18.63 16.96
C ARG A 730 -34.36 -18.30 16.24
N LEU A 731 -34.20 -17.08 15.74
CA LEU A 731 -32.94 -16.65 15.11
C LEU A 731 -31.73 -16.80 16.07
N LEU A 732 -31.88 -16.36 17.29
CA LEU A 732 -30.80 -16.46 18.28
C LEU A 732 -30.44 -17.92 18.60
N THR A 733 -31.44 -18.80 18.70
CA THR A 733 -31.22 -20.23 18.93
C THR A 733 -30.63 -20.93 17.73
N ASP A 734 -30.98 -20.53 16.49
CA ASP A 734 -30.38 -21.06 15.26
C ASP A 734 -28.89 -20.66 15.13
N VAL A 735 -28.55 -19.41 15.48
CA VAL A 735 -27.15 -18.96 15.55
C VAL A 735 -26.35 -19.76 16.60
N MET A 736 -26.92 -19.99 17.79
CA MET A 736 -26.32 -20.83 18.81
C MET A 736 -26.10 -22.26 18.30
N ALA A 737 -27.14 -22.87 17.69
CA ALA A 737 -27.06 -24.24 17.16
C ALA A 737 -25.97 -24.37 16.08
N LYS A 738 -25.83 -23.36 15.20
CA LYS A 738 -24.77 -23.34 14.20
C LYS A 738 -23.38 -23.28 14.83
N ARG A 739 -23.18 -22.41 15.81
CA ARG A 739 -21.92 -22.29 16.57
C ARG A 739 -21.55 -23.59 17.29
N VAL A 740 -22.51 -24.26 17.94
CA VAL A 740 -22.29 -25.54 18.61
C VAL A 740 -21.94 -26.62 17.59
N LYS A 741 -22.57 -26.64 16.44
CA LYS A 741 -22.26 -27.57 15.35
C LYS A 741 -20.84 -27.39 14.80
N GLU A 742 -20.42 -26.16 14.58
CA GLU A 742 -19.09 -25.84 14.05
C GLU A 742 -17.98 -26.17 15.06
N ASN A 743 -18.17 -25.83 16.33
CA ASN A 743 -17.13 -25.98 17.35
C ASN A 743 -17.08 -27.37 18.02
N MET A 744 -18.24 -28.01 18.20
CA MET A 744 -18.36 -29.26 18.97
C MET A 744 -18.87 -30.44 18.14
N ASN A 745 -19.23 -30.20 16.85
CA ASN A 745 -19.85 -31.20 15.94
C ASN A 745 -21.14 -31.82 16.53
N ILE A 746 -21.95 -31.05 17.30
CA ILE A 746 -23.22 -31.45 17.88
C ILE A 746 -24.35 -30.68 17.19
N THR A 747 -25.38 -31.40 16.72
CA THR A 747 -26.54 -30.75 16.11
C THR A 747 -27.62 -30.48 17.14
N VAL A 748 -27.91 -29.23 17.43
CA VAL A 748 -28.92 -28.82 18.42
C VAL A 748 -30.19 -28.39 17.71
N SER A 749 -31.36 -28.87 18.17
CA SER A 749 -32.69 -28.46 17.71
C SER A 749 -33.59 -28.02 18.89
N PHE A 750 -34.46 -27.07 18.66
CA PHE A 750 -35.35 -26.52 19.70
C PHE A 750 -36.81 -26.81 19.37
N THR A 751 -37.56 -27.27 20.42
CA THR A 751 -39.01 -27.43 20.28
C THR A 751 -39.72 -26.10 20.35
N LYS A 752 -40.93 -26.00 19.71
CA LYS A 752 -41.74 -24.77 19.76
C LYS A 752 -42.01 -24.27 21.16
N LYS A 753 -42.36 -25.20 22.09
CA LYS A 753 -42.60 -24.90 23.48
C LYS A 753 -41.41 -24.33 24.23
N ALA A 754 -40.19 -24.80 23.91
CA ALA A 754 -38.97 -24.25 24.46
C ALA A 754 -38.72 -22.82 23.98
N ILE A 755 -38.91 -22.56 22.70
CA ILE A 755 -38.78 -21.21 22.13
C ILE A 755 -39.78 -20.21 22.72
N GLU A 756 -41.07 -20.61 22.85
CA GLU A 756 -42.10 -19.78 23.44
C GLU A 756 -41.80 -19.48 24.93
N LYS A 757 -41.26 -20.44 25.67
CA LYS A 757 -40.88 -20.27 27.06
C LYS A 757 -39.68 -19.32 27.24
N ILE A 758 -38.68 -19.46 26.39
CA ILE A 758 -37.55 -18.50 26.34
C ILE A 758 -38.04 -17.09 26.05
N ALA A 759 -39.00 -16.96 25.11
CA ALA A 759 -39.58 -15.67 24.72
C ALA A 759 -40.37 -15.03 25.88
N GLU A 760 -41.15 -15.83 26.65
CA GLU A 760 -41.88 -15.31 27.82
C GLU A 760 -40.93 -14.86 28.95
N GLU A 761 -39.91 -15.65 29.24
CA GLU A 761 -39.01 -15.39 30.40
C GLU A 761 -37.95 -14.34 30.10
N GLY A 762 -37.57 -14.18 28.82
CA GLY A 762 -36.54 -13.25 28.36
C GLY A 762 -37.08 -11.90 27.87
N TYR A 763 -38.39 -11.71 27.78
CA TYR A 763 -38.98 -10.43 27.35
C TYR A 763 -39.31 -9.53 28.54
N ASP A 764 -38.84 -8.29 28.43
CA ASP A 764 -39.18 -7.24 29.40
C ASP A 764 -39.73 -6.02 28.63
N LYS A 765 -40.90 -5.50 29.06
CA LYS A 765 -41.50 -4.33 28.41
C LYS A 765 -40.63 -3.08 28.43
N ALA A 766 -39.75 -2.92 29.42
CA ALA A 766 -38.85 -1.77 29.54
C ALA A 766 -37.58 -1.93 28.72
N TYR A 767 -37.08 -3.16 28.61
CA TYR A 767 -35.77 -3.47 27.98
C TYR A 767 -35.89 -4.19 26.62
N GLY A 768 -37.11 -4.47 26.17
CA GLY A 768 -37.38 -5.11 24.87
C GLY A 768 -36.75 -6.51 24.74
N ALA A 769 -36.11 -6.78 23.62
CA ALA A 769 -35.44 -8.05 23.33
C ALA A 769 -34.02 -8.19 23.94
N ARG A 770 -33.50 -7.15 24.61
CA ARG A 770 -32.11 -7.16 25.16
C ARG A 770 -31.86 -8.27 26.17
N PRO A 771 -32.81 -8.62 27.11
CA PRO A 771 -32.59 -9.71 28.04
C PRO A 771 -32.63 -11.12 27.44
N LEU A 772 -33.16 -11.29 26.20
CA LEU A 772 -33.28 -12.61 25.53
C LEU A 772 -31.95 -13.34 25.42
N ARG A 773 -30.90 -12.61 25.03
CA ARG A 773 -29.53 -13.21 24.93
C ARG A 773 -29.08 -13.76 26.29
N ARG A 774 -29.31 -12.99 27.33
CA ARG A 774 -28.95 -13.40 28.70
C ARG A 774 -29.78 -14.60 29.18
N ALA A 775 -31.07 -14.65 28.81
CA ALA A 775 -31.94 -15.79 29.10
C ALA A 775 -31.49 -17.05 28.35
N ILE A 776 -31.10 -16.94 27.10
CA ILE A 776 -30.56 -18.09 26.35
C ILE A 776 -29.26 -18.55 26.98
N GLN A 777 -28.33 -17.64 27.27
CA GLN A 777 -27.05 -17.97 27.89
C GLN A 777 -27.24 -18.70 29.23
N SER A 778 -27.91 -18.07 30.18
CA SER A 778 -28.05 -18.61 31.56
C SER A 778 -28.91 -19.88 31.67
N LYS A 779 -29.89 -20.07 30.76
CA LYS A 779 -30.84 -21.17 30.86
C LYS A 779 -30.60 -22.31 29.87
N ILE A 780 -29.95 -22.01 28.75
CA ILE A 780 -29.71 -23.01 27.73
C ILE A 780 -28.20 -23.33 27.58
N GLU A 781 -27.36 -22.29 27.40
CA GLU A 781 -25.93 -22.53 27.17
C GLU A 781 -25.29 -23.14 28.44
N ASP A 782 -25.53 -22.56 29.62
CA ASP A 782 -24.96 -23.03 30.85
C ASP A 782 -25.42 -24.47 31.14
N ALA A 783 -26.73 -24.75 31.04
CA ALA A 783 -27.28 -26.07 31.23
C ALA A 783 -26.83 -27.09 30.16
N PHE A 784 -26.62 -26.67 28.90
CA PHE A 784 -26.06 -27.53 27.88
C PHE A 784 -24.61 -27.90 28.18
N VAL A 785 -23.80 -26.95 28.66
CA VAL A 785 -22.40 -27.20 29.05
C VAL A 785 -22.33 -28.18 30.21
N GLU A 786 -23.24 -28.08 31.23
CA GLU A 786 -23.29 -29.02 32.32
C GLU A 786 -23.58 -30.46 31.84
N GLU A 787 -24.58 -30.64 30.96
CA GLU A 787 -24.93 -31.97 30.40
C GLU A 787 -23.78 -32.53 29.52
N TYR A 788 -23.04 -31.69 28.82
CA TYR A 788 -21.86 -32.07 28.05
C TYR A 788 -20.71 -32.50 28.93
N LEU A 789 -20.43 -31.76 30.03
CA LEU A 789 -19.36 -32.09 30.99
C LEU A 789 -19.68 -33.35 31.81
N LEU A 790 -20.97 -33.61 32.08
CA LEU A 790 -21.43 -34.84 32.71
C LEU A 790 -21.34 -36.06 31.79
N GLY A 791 -21.00 -35.85 30.49
CA GLY A 791 -20.88 -36.93 29.48
C GLY A 791 -22.21 -37.45 28.95
N ASN A 792 -23.34 -36.79 29.27
CA ASN A 792 -24.66 -37.13 28.75
C ASN A 792 -24.85 -36.76 27.28
N ILE A 793 -24.05 -35.81 26.81
CA ILE A 793 -24.00 -35.34 25.39
C ILE A 793 -22.57 -35.53 24.89
N LYS A 794 -22.39 -36.08 23.68
CA LYS A 794 -21.07 -36.33 23.08
C LYS A 794 -20.97 -35.69 21.69
N ALA A 795 -19.76 -35.46 21.25
CA ALA A 795 -19.50 -35.03 19.87
C ALA A 795 -20.12 -36.00 18.85
N GLY A 796 -20.84 -35.46 17.88
CA GLY A 796 -21.59 -36.21 16.86
C GLY A 796 -23.06 -36.43 17.21
N ASP A 797 -23.51 -36.12 18.42
CA ASP A 797 -24.90 -36.33 18.85
C ASP A 797 -25.87 -35.29 18.24
N LYS A 798 -27.14 -35.72 18.10
CA LYS A 798 -28.25 -34.83 17.78
C LYS A 798 -29.03 -34.57 19.05
N VAL A 799 -29.08 -33.34 19.52
CA VAL A 799 -29.73 -32.96 20.80
C VAL A 799 -30.99 -32.15 20.53
N SER A 800 -32.11 -32.57 21.12
CA SER A 800 -33.37 -31.80 21.11
C SER A 800 -33.59 -31.15 22.45
N VAL A 801 -33.70 -29.81 22.42
CA VAL A 801 -34.02 -29.00 23.63
C VAL A 801 -35.55 -28.89 23.76
N GLY A 802 -36.06 -29.43 24.85
CA GLY A 802 -37.47 -29.42 25.17
C GLY A 802 -37.78 -28.78 26.53
N LEU A 803 -39.04 -28.79 26.96
CA LEU A 803 -39.49 -28.26 28.24
C LEU A 803 -39.91 -29.41 29.14
N LYS A 804 -39.48 -29.40 30.40
CA LYS A 804 -39.99 -30.25 31.52
C LYS A 804 -40.64 -29.36 32.57
N THR A 805 -41.34 -30.00 33.53
CA THR A 805 -42.04 -29.32 34.63
C THR A 805 -41.12 -28.37 35.44
N ASN A 806 -39.81 -28.66 35.51
CA ASN A 806 -38.82 -27.93 36.30
C ASN A 806 -37.72 -27.21 35.45
N GLY A 807 -37.95 -26.97 34.15
CA GLY A 807 -36.99 -26.25 33.31
C GLY A 807 -36.75 -26.90 31.94
N PHE A 808 -35.67 -26.54 31.31
CA PHE A 808 -35.30 -27.03 29.98
C PHE A 808 -34.72 -28.47 30.10
N SER A 809 -34.94 -29.29 29.09
CA SER A 809 -34.45 -30.65 29.03
C SER A 809 -33.71 -30.92 27.73
N PHE A 810 -32.58 -31.60 27.82
CA PHE A 810 -31.76 -31.99 26.68
C PHE A 810 -31.96 -33.49 26.44
N ARG A 811 -32.35 -33.85 25.21
CA ARG A 811 -32.52 -35.27 24.83
C ARG A 811 -31.67 -35.54 23.60
N VAL A 812 -30.81 -36.56 23.71
CA VAL A 812 -30.10 -37.09 22.55
C VAL A 812 -31.10 -37.87 21.71
N VAL A 813 -31.25 -37.44 20.47
CA VAL A 813 -32.08 -38.11 19.46
C VAL A 813 -31.16 -39.04 18.71
N LYS A 814 -31.36 -40.35 18.90
CA LYS A 814 -30.60 -41.41 18.20
C LYS A 814 -30.94 -41.44 16.72
#